data_99bbb63b96fb5e9f9cb57140d08e27dd
#
_entry.id   99bbb63b96fb5e9f9cb57140d08e27dd
#
_cell.length_a   1.000
_cell.length_b   1.000
_cell.length_c   1.000
_cell.angle_alpha   90.00
_cell.angle_beta   90.00
_cell.angle_gamma   90.00
#
_symmetry.space_group_name_H-M   'P 1'
#
loop_
_entity.id
_entity.type
_entity.pdbx_description
1 polymer ?
#
loop_
_entity_poly.entity_id
_entity_poly.type
_entity_poly.pdbx_seq_one_letter_code
_entity_poly.pdbx_strand_id
1 'polypeptide(L)'
;MAKEKILGLTQEEVEKRTKEGLVNKAVNDQFKTNKQIIAENTFTYFNLIFLVLSILLVLVGAYKDLTFLPVIILNTIIGIIQEIRAKRILSKLNVMNMVHVTAVREGQEVQIGVEELVKGDVVVLKAGDQIPADGKVIAGEVRVNEALLTGESDEIIKKIGTELMSGSFVVAGKAYARLENVGKESYISKLTLEAKKMGSVEQSEMVRSINRLVKWVGIIIIPLGIALFTQSYFFNHAGLERSVVSMEAALIGMIPEGLYLLTTIALALSATRLARKEVMLHDMKSVETLARVNVLCVDKTGTITEPKMAAEKAIRSKAYPNDDLEQVIANFAFNMPADNETMKAIHAKFNSGSKKATTVIPFTSVNKYSAVVYENETIIIGAPEMVLRDQFEEYQEEFEAYAEKGYRVVIVAKYNHPLTEEDSALKDKVEVLGYILLSNPIRKEAKSTFEYFAKQGVTIKVISGDNPLTVSRVAKQAGISGSEKYIDAQTIKDDEYEEVVKNYNVFGRVKPEQKRKFIIALQNLGNTVAMTGDGVNDILAMKKADCSIAMASGNSAAVQASQVVLLDSNFAKMPDVVNEGRRVVNNIQRSASLFLVKNIFSLLMAIFALLLTINYPLQPSQITLISAFTIGLPSFLLALESNHNRIRGKFMPNVLARAIPGGLTDWLAVGILVIAGSYIQLDHGQVGTTATMLLIAVGMMVMYHISAPLNKFRTRVMIISFIGVIGAIIFFHRLFSLTALNNHSLFILVVLFFAAITIFRWLSRILDGVAEVLVVFDQKRLKMTLGDMKTAYERGEQKN
;
A
#
# COMPACT_ATOMS: atom_id res chain seq x y z
N MET A 1 -20.06 16.13 -45.69
CA MET A 1 -20.21 14.66 -45.73
C MET A 1 -21.16 14.24 -44.64
N ALA A 2 -22.24 13.49 -44.95
CA ALA A 2 -23.20 13.02 -43.95
C ALA A 2 -22.43 12.15 -42.90
N LYS A 3 -22.59 12.48 -41.61
CA LYS A 3 -22.10 11.65 -40.52
C LYS A 3 -22.82 10.29 -40.64
N GLU A 4 -22.16 9.24 -41.13
CA GLU A 4 -22.66 7.88 -41.04
C GLU A 4 -22.98 7.62 -39.58
N LYS A 5 -24.24 7.31 -39.31
CA LYS A 5 -24.69 7.06 -37.93
C LYS A 5 -24.07 5.73 -37.48
N ILE A 6 -23.13 5.80 -36.54
CA ILE A 6 -22.49 4.61 -35.96
C ILE A 6 -23.59 3.87 -35.18
N LEU A 7 -24.00 2.69 -35.66
CA LEU A 7 -25.09 1.92 -35.05
C LEU A 7 -24.63 1.06 -33.87
N GLY A 8 -23.36 0.58 -33.85
CA GLY A 8 -22.87 -0.37 -32.86
C GLY A 8 -23.53 -1.76 -32.98
N LEU A 9 -23.40 -2.59 -31.96
CA LEU A 9 -23.97 -3.95 -31.88
C LEU A 9 -25.43 -3.91 -31.41
N THR A 10 -26.22 -4.88 -31.90
CA THR A 10 -27.57 -5.13 -31.38
C THR A 10 -27.49 -5.94 -30.06
N GLN A 11 -28.58 -5.90 -29.25
CA GLN A 11 -28.63 -6.68 -28.02
C GLN A 11 -28.49 -8.20 -28.25
N GLU A 12 -29.07 -8.72 -29.34
CA GLU A 12 -28.93 -10.15 -29.71
C GLU A 12 -27.49 -10.54 -30.04
N GLU A 13 -26.76 -9.66 -30.76
CA GLU A 13 -25.33 -9.88 -31.05
C GLU A 13 -24.48 -9.85 -29.78
N VAL A 14 -24.76 -8.98 -28.82
CA VAL A 14 -24.08 -8.91 -27.53
C VAL A 14 -24.30 -10.19 -26.72
N GLU A 15 -25.55 -10.67 -26.64
CA GLU A 15 -25.87 -11.91 -25.93
C GLU A 15 -25.21 -13.13 -26.56
N LYS A 16 -25.21 -13.19 -27.90
CA LYS A 16 -24.53 -14.27 -28.64
C LYS A 16 -23.03 -14.30 -28.32
N ARG A 17 -22.36 -13.14 -28.40
CA ARG A 17 -20.92 -13.03 -28.11
C ARG A 17 -20.60 -13.30 -26.66
N THR A 18 -21.49 -12.92 -25.75
CA THR A 18 -21.36 -13.25 -24.32
C THR A 18 -21.43 -14.76 -24.06
N LYS A 19 -22.33 -15.49 -24.74
CA LYS A 19 -22.43 -16.95 -24.67
C LYS A 19 -21.20 -17.65 -25.31
N GLU A 20 -20.64 -17.06 -26.35
CA GLU A 20 -19.42 -17.53 -27.00
C GLU A 20 -18.13 -17.24 -26.16
N GLY A 21 -18.25 -16.51 -25.05
CA GLY A 21 -17.13 -16.16 -24.19
C GLY A 21 -16.25 -15.02 -24.73
N LEU A 22 -16.70 -14.28 -25.76
CA LEU A 22 -16.00 -13.15 -26.38
C LEU A 22 -16.22 -11.84 -25.58
N VAL A 23 -16.02 -11.91 -24.28
CA VAL A 23 -16.25 -10.84 -23.30
C VAL A 23 -14.93 -10.32 -22.79
N ASN A 24 -14.83 -9.02 -22.52
CA ASN A 24 -13.63 -8.37 -21.98
C ASN A 24 -13.42 -8.65 -20.48
N LYS A 25 -13.52 -9.92 -20.07
CA LYS A 25 -13.23 -10.28 -18.69
C LYS A 25 -11.73 -10.18 -18.44
N ALA A 26 -11.36 -9.44 -17.42
CA ALA A 26 -9.98 -9.32 -16.98
C ALA A 26 -9.38 -10.71 -16.69
N VAL A 27 -8.17 -10.97 -17.17
CA VAL A 27 -7.39 -12.19 -16.85
C VAL A 27 -6.98 -12.20 -15.38
N ASN A 28 -7.09 -11.08 -14.71
CA ASN A 28 -6.89 -10.91 -13.29
C ASN A 28 -8.20 -11.15 -12.53
N ASP A 29 -8.57 -12.41 -12.29
CA ASP A 29 -9.24 -12.72 -11.04
C ASP A 29 -8.22 -12.41 -9.93
N GLN A 30 -8.28 -11.16 -9.42
CA GLN A 30 -7.45 -10.71 -8.29
C GLN A 30 -7.74 -11.56 -7.04
N PHE A 31 -8.82 -12.33 -7.07
CA PHE A 31 -9.28 -13.12 -5.94
C PHE A 31 -9.16 -14.61 -6.23
N LYS A 32 -8.46 -15.30 -5.35
CA LYS A 32 -8.40 -16.77 -5.34
C LYS A 32 -9.81 -17.37 -5.30
N THR A 33 -10.05 -18.49 -5.95
CA THR A 33 -11.30 -19.25 -5.80
C THR A 33 -11.42 -19.79 -4.38
N ASN A 34 -12.64 -20.08 -3.91
CA ASN A 34 -12.83 -20.67 -2.59
C ASN A 34 -12.13 -22.03 -2.46
N LYS A 35 -12.07 -22.80 -3.56
CA LYS A 35 -11.34 -24.09 -3.62
C LYS A 35 -9.83 -23.87 -3.43
N GLN A 36 -9.26 -22.86 -4.07
CA GLN A 36 -7.84 -22.48 -3.92
C GLN A 36 -7.53 -22.04 -2.49
N ILE A 37 -8.40 -21.20 -1.87
CA ILE A 37 -8.24 -20.77 -0.48
C ILE A 37 -8.22 -21.97 0.45
N ILE A 38 -9.17 -22.91 0.30
CA ILE A 38 -9.22 -24.13 1.11
C ILE A 38 -7.95 -24.95 0.90
N ALA A 39 -7.57 -25.19 -0.36
CA ALA A 39 -6.38 -25.99 -0.67
C ALA A 39 -5.09 -25.38 -0.12
N GLU A 40 -4.86 -24.07 -0.32
CA GLU A 40 -3.66 -23.38 0.13
C GLU A 40 -3.54 -23.30 1.67
N ASN A 41 -4.65 -23.19 2.39
CA ASN A 41 -4.62 -23.21 3.85
C ASN A 41 -4.51 -24.62 4.43
N THR A 42 -4.99 -25.65 3.71
CA THR A 42 -4.96 -27.05 4.16
C THR A 42 -3.64 -27.74 3.83
N PHE A 43 -3.18 -27.62 2.57
CA PHE A 43 -1.97 -28.29 2.08
C PHE A 43 -0.73 -27.39 2.20
N THR A 44 -0.51 -26.82 3.39
CA THR A 44 0.74 -26.09 3.66
C THR A 44 1.88 -27.07 3.94
N TYR A 45 3.11 -26.66 3.69
CA TYR A 45 4.30 -27.44 4.00
C TYR A 45 4.32 -27.92 5.47
N PHE A 46 3.96 -27.05 6.41
CA PHE A 46 3.94 -27.41 7.82
C PHE A 46 2.77 -28.32 8.19
N ASN A 47 1.59 -28.15 7.62
CA ASN A 47 0.47 -29.06 7.87
C ASN A 47 0.81 -30.48 7.40
N LEU A 48 1.58 -30.61 6.30
CA LEU A 48 2.07 -31.91 5.85
C LEU A 48 3.05 -32.54 6.87
N ILE A 49 3.98 -31.74 7.39
CA ILE A 49 4.89 -32.22 8.48
C ILE A 49 4.08 -32.66 9.70
N PHE A 50 3.12 -31.85 10.15
CA PHE A 50 2.26 -32.22 11.30
C PHE A 50 1.44 -33.47 11.05
N LEU A 51 1.00 -33.70 9.83
CA LEU A 51 0.31 -34.93 9.45
C LEU A 51 1.24 -36.14 9.61
N VAL A 52 2.48 -36.04 9.11
CA VAL A 52 3.48 -37.11 9.25
C VAL A 52 3.80 -37.36 10.71
N LEU A 53 4.02 -36.31 11.50
CA LEU A 53 4.28 -36.42 12.95
C LEU A 53 3.10 -37.08 13.66
N SER A 54 1.85 -36.66 13.35
CA SER A 54 0.66 -37.27 13.94
C SER A 54 0.55 -38.76 13.63
N ILE A 55 0.88 -39.18 12.41
CA ILE A 55 0.90 -40.60 12.03
C ILE A 55 1.96 -41.35 12.83
N LEU A 56 3.13 -40.79 13.01
CA LEU A 56 4.22 -41.42 13.80
C LEU A 56 3.80 -41.58 15.26
N LEU A 57 3.19 -40.58 15.91
CA LEU A 57 2.66 -40.70 17.27
C LEU A 57 1.59 -41.78 17.39
N VAL A 58 0.67 -41.88 16.42
CA VAL A 58 -0.34 -42.94 16.41
C VAL A 58 0.29 -44.35 16.31
N LEU A 59 1.29 -44.51 15.44
CA LEU A 59 1.99 -45.76 15.22
C LEU A 59 2.75 -46.25 16.47
N VAL A 60 3.28 -45.33 17.29
CA VAL A 60 4.00 -45.67 18.53
C VAL A 60 3.08 -45.68 19.76
N GLY A 61 1.78 -45.38 19.60
CA GLY A 61 0.78 -45.41 20.67
C GLY A 61 0.77 -44.19 21.60
N ALA A 62 1.49 -43.13 21.26
CA ALA A 62 1.62 -41.90 22.07
C ALA A 62 0.42 -40.93 21.83
N TYR A 63 -0.81 -41.38 22.00
CA TYR A 63 -2.02 -40.59 21.71
C TYR A 63 -2.15 -39.29 22.53
N LYS A 64 -1.58 -39.23 23.73
CA LYS A 64 -1.61 -38.06 24.60
C LYS A 64 -0.86 -36.86 23.99
N ASP A 65 0.13 -37.13 23.15
CA ASP A 65 0.96 -36.12 22.56
C ASP A 65 0.38 -35.48 21.29
N LEU A 66 -0.80 -35.96 20.85
CA LEU A 66 -1.57 -35.34 19.74
C LEU A 66 -2.28 -34.03 20.13
N THR A 67 -2.04 -33.47 21.30
CA THR A 67 -2.66 -32.22 21.78
C THR A 67 -2.46 -31.00 20.88
N PHE A 68 -1.44 -31.00 20.03
CA PHE A 68 -1.22 -29.94 19.03
C PHE A 68 -2.19 -30.01 17.84
N LEU A 69 -2.71 -31.22 17.52
CA LEU A 69 -3.53 -31.43 16.33
C LEU A 69 -4.85 -30.61 16.33
N PRO A 70 -5.65 -30.58 17.42
CA PRO A 70 -6.82 -29.70 17.51
C PRO A 70 -6.47 -28.21 17.26
N VAL A 71 -5.31 -27.74 17.74
CA VAL A 71 -4.88 -26.36 17.56
C VAL A 71 -4.62 -26.07 16.08
N ILE A 72 -3.96 -26.99 15.38
CA ILE A 72 -3.64 -26.83 13.94
C ILE A 72 -4.93 -26.88 13.09
N ILE A 73 -5.84 -27.81 13.39
CA ILE A 73 -7.12 -27.90 12.71
C ILE A 73 -7.92 -26.61 12.90
N LEU A 74 -8.00 -26.12 14.14
CA LEU A 74 -8.71 -24.87 14.45
C LEU A 74 -8.08 -23.68 13.72
N ASN A 75 -6.75 -23.56 13.73
CA ASN A 75 -6.02 -22.53 13.03
C ASN A 75 -6.30 -22.57 11.53
N THR A 76 -6.30 -23.75 10.92
CA THR A 76 -6.61 -23.94 9.49
C THR A 76 -8.05 -23.51 9.18
N ILE A 77 -9.02 -23.91 9.98
CA ILE A 77 -10.44 -23.53 9.82
C ILE A 77 -10.60 -22.01 9.96
N ILE A 78 -10.02 -21.41 10.99
CA ILE A 78 -10.04 -19.95 11.19
C ILE A 78 -9.44 -19.23 9.98
N GLY A 79 -8.31 -19.69 9.47
CA GLY A 79 -7.64 -19.15 8.29
C GLY A 79 -8.55 -19.14 7.07
N ILE A 80 -9.15 -20.28 6.76
CA ILE A 80 -10.09 -20.45 5.63
C ILE A 80 -11.28 -19.49 5.77
N ILE A 81 -11.92 -19.45 6.93
CA ILE A 81 -13.09 -18.61 7.17
C ILE A 81 -12.75 -17.14 7.00
N GLN A 82 -11.64 -16.70 7.58
CA GLN A 82 -11.22 -15.29 7.52
C GLN A 82 -10.83 -14.87 6.10
N GLU A 83 -10.10 -15.70 5.35
CA GLU A 83 -9.69 -15.39 3.97
C GLU A 83 -10.92 -15.36 3.02
N ILE A 84 -11.88 -16.28 3.17
CA ILE A 84 -13.15 -16.26 2.42
C ILE A 84 -13.96 -15.01 2.76
N ARG A 85 -14.00 -14.61 4.04
CA ARG A 85 -14.73 -13.41 4.47
C ARG A 85 -14.09 -12.14 3.91
N ALA A 86 -12.77 -12.04 3.97
CA ALA A 86 -12.01 -10.92 3.39
C ALA A 86 -12.24 -10.83 1.87
N LYS A 87 -12.13 -11.96 1.16
CA LYS A 87 -12.43 -12.03 -0.27
C LYS A 87 -13.83 -11.50 -0.60
N ARG A 88 -14.86 -11.89 0.12
CA ARG A 88 -16.24 -11.44 -0.13
C ARG A 88 -16.38 -9.92 0.01
N ILE A 89 -15.73 -9.33 1.01
CA ILE A 89 -15.78 -7.89 1.25
C ILE A 89 -15.06 -7.14 0.13
N LEU A 90 -13.85 -7.57 -0.21
CA LEU A 90 -13.05 -6.95 -1.27
C LEU A 90 -13.72 -7.09 -2.65
N SER A 91 -14.28 -8.27 -2.95
CA SER A 91 -15.03 -8.50 -4.20
C SER A 91 -16.25 -7.58 -4.32
N LYS A 92 -16.99 -7.36 -3.22
CA LYS A 92 -18.14 -6.45 -3.22
C LYS A 92 -17.72 -5.00 -3.50
N LEU A 93 -16.58 -4.55 -2.98
CA LEU A 93 -16.06 -3.21 -3.23
C LEU A 93 -15.58 -3.04 -4.66
N ASN A 94 -14.92 -4.05 -5.24
CA ASN A 94 -14.52 -4.02 -6.65
C ASN A 94 -15.72 -3.87 -7.60
N VAL A 95 -16.81 -4.58 -7.32
CA VAL A 95 -18.04 -4.46 -8.12
C VAL A 95 -18.63 -3.05 -8.02
N MET A 96 -18.57 -2.39 -6.87
CA MET A 96 -19.06 -1.01 -6.70
C MET A 96 -18.19 0.04 -7.44
N ASN A 97 -16.96 -0.29 -7.79
CA ASN A 97 -16.00 0.58 -8.46
C ASN A 97 -15.61 0.11 -9.86
N MET A 98 -16.45 -0.67 -10.52
CA MET A 98 -16.23 -1.02 -11.92
C MET A 98 -16.10 0.23 -12.76
N VAL A 99 -15.01 0.33 -13.51
CA VAL A 99 -14.80 1.40 -14.49
C VAL A 99 -15.85 1.23 -15.58
N HIS A 100 -16.62 2.29 -15.81
CA HIS A 100 -17.61 2.33 -16.86
C HIS A 100 -17.01 3.03 -18.09
N VAL A 101 -17.32 2.51 -19.26
CA VAL A 101 -16.97 3.12 -20.55
C VAL A 101 -18.22 3.41 -21.33
N THR A 102 -18.17 4.45 -22.16
CA THR A 102 -19.27 4.77 -23.07
C THR A 102 -19.13 3.88 -24.31
N ALA A 103 -20.10 3.01 -24.55
CA ALA A 103 -20.19 2.22 -25.77
C ALA A 103 -21.41 2.64 -26.59
N VAL A 104 -21.34 2.46 -27.89
CA VAL A 104 -22.47 2.67 -28.79
C VAL A 104 -23.12 1.34 -29.09
N ARG A 105 -24.36 1.15 -28.69
CA ARG A 105 -25.19 -0.03 -29.02
C ARG A 105 -26.54 0.45 -29.55
N GLU A 106 -27.00 -0.15 -30.62
CA GLU A 106 -28.27 0.23 -31.29
C GLU A 106 -28.37 1.74 -31.61
N GLY A 107 -27.24 2.37 -31.90
CA GLY A 107 -27.15 3.80 -32.23
C GLY A 107 -27.26 4.76 -31.03
N GLN A 108 -27.22 4.24 -29.78
CA GLN A 108 -27.26 5.04 -28.57
C GLN A 108 -25.95 4.89 -27.76
N GLU A 109 -25.47 5.98 -27.16
CA GLU A 109 -24.34 5.95 -26.22
C GLU A 109 -24.84 5.42 -24.86
N VAL A 110 -24.32 4.27 -24.42
CA VAL A 110 -24.66 3.60 -23.16
C VAL A 110 -23.44 3.45 -22.29
N GLN A 111 -23.57 3.68 -20.98
CA GLN A 111 -22.51 3.42 -20.01
C GLN A 111 -22.49 1.94 -19.64
N ILE A 112 -21.38 1.25 -19.90
CA ILE A 112 -21.23 -0.19 -19.69
C ILE A 112 -19.99 -0.44 -18.86
N GLY A 113 -20.03 -1.44 -17.97
CA GLY A 113 -18.85 -1.90 -17.26
C GLY A 113 -17.79 -2.43 -18.23
N VAL A 114 -16.51 -2.12 -18.00
CA VAL A 114 -15.40 -2.59 -18.88
C VAL A 114 -15.42 -4.11 -19.06
N GLU A 115 -15.83 -4.86 -18.02
CA GLU A 115 -15.92 -6.32 -18.07
C GLU A 115 -17.15 -6.86 -18.85
N GLU A 116 -18.13 -5.99 -19.19
CA GLU A 116 -19.33 -6.33 -19.94
C GLU A 116 -19.19 -6.02 -21.46
N LEU A 117 -18.05 -5.43 -21.85
CA LEU A 117 -17.72 -5.22 -23.24
C LEU A 117 -17.51 -6.54 -23.97
N VAL A 118 -17.96 -6.60 -25.21
CA VAL A 118 -17.77 -7.78 -26.08
C VAL A 118 -16.97 -7.43 -27.33
N LYS A 119 -16.37 -8.42 -27.94
CA LYS A 119 -15.66 -8.25 -29.23
C LYS A 119 -16.58 -7.61 -30.28
N GLY A 120 -16.10 -6.53 -30.91
CA GLY A 120 -16.85 -5.75 -31.90
C GLY A 120 -17.71 -4.63 -31.34
N ASP A 121 -17.78 -4.43 -30.00
CA ASP A 121 -18.37 -3.22 -29.43
C ASP A 121 -17.67 -1.97 -29.95
N VAL A 122 -18.43 -0.89 -30.13
CA VAL A 122 -17.90 0.43 -30.47
C VAL A 122 -17.85 1.27 -29.22
N VAL A 123 -16.65 1.63 -28.77
CA VAL A 123 -16.43 2.48 -27.59
C VAL A 123 -16.16 3.93 -28.01
N VAL A 124 -16.61 4.86 -27.17
CA VAL A 124 -16.33 6.29 -27.30
C VAL A 124 -15.18 6.62 -26.38
N LEU A 125 -14.06 7.04 -26.96
CA LEU A 125 -12.85 7.40 -26.24
C LEU A 125 -12.70 8.91 -26.18
N LYS A 126 -12.46 9.45 -24.98
CA LYS A 126 -12.26 10.89 -24.71
C LYS A 126 -10.96 11.09 -23.93
N ALA A 127 -10.50 12.32 -23.90
CA ALA A 127 -9.35 12.69 -23.05
C ALA A 127 -9.54 12.20 -21.60
N GLY A 128 -8.56 11.46 -21.10
CA GLY A 128 -8.57 10.87 -19.76
C GLY A 128 -9.03 9.41 -19.70
N ASP A 129 -9.60 8.85 -20.76
CA ASP A 129 -10.05 7.48 -20.78
C ASP A 129 -8.87 6.53 -21.00
N GLN A 130 -8.92 5.38 -20.34
CA GLN A 130 -8.05 4.24 -20.65
C GLN A 130 -8.70 3.42 -21.76
N ILE A 131 -7.90 2.95 -22.71
CA ILE A 131 -8.34 2.05 -23.77
C ILE A 131 -8.61 0.68 -23.14
N PRO A 132 -9.89 0.21 -23.12
CA PRO A 132 -10.30 -0.95 -22.32
C PRO A 132 -9.92 -2.30 -22.95
N ALA A 133 -9.77 -2.33 -24.26
CA ALA A 133 -9.41 -3.53 -25.05
C ALA A 133 -8.79 -3.08 -26.37
N ASP A 134 -8.06 -3.99 -27.05
CA ASP A 134 -7.44 -3.63 -28.33
C ASP A 134 -8.50 -3.44 -29.41
N GLY A 135 -8.31 -2.43 -30.23
CA GLY A 135 -9.29 -2.09 -31.26
C GLY A 135 -8.73 -1.18 -32.35
N LYS A 136 -9.61 -0.69 -33.23
CA LYS A 136 -9.28 0.25 -34.28
C LYS A 136 -10.16 1.47 -34.26
N VAL A 137 -9.56 2.63 -34.49
CA VAL A 137 -10.31 3.89 -34.66
C VAL A 137 -11.17 3.82 -35.92
N ILE A 138 -12.47 4.05 -35.77
CA ILE A 138 -13.44 4.05 -36.89
C ILE A 138 -13.94 5.44 -37.23
N ALA A 139 -13.88 6.39 -36.27
CA ALA A 139 -14.22 7.79 -36.51
C ALA A 139 -13.52 8.69 -35.48
N GLY A 140 -13.16 9.91 -35.90
CA GLY A 140 -12.47 10.89 -35.05
C GLY A 140 -10.97 10.70 -35.02
N GLU A 141 -10.31 11.40 -34.11
CA GLU A 141 -8.87 11.35 -33.87
C GLU A 141 -8.59 11.51 -32.37
N VAL A 142 -7.63 10.76 -31.85
CA VAL A 142 -7.16 10.86 -30.46
C VAL A 142 -5.64 10.85 -30.39
N ARG A 143 -5.08 11.57 -29.41
CA ARG A 143 -3.70 11.43 -28.99
C ARG A 143 -3.64 10.46 -27.81
N VAL A 144 -2.78 9.49 -27.92
CA VAL A 144 -2.66 8.37 -26.98
C VAL A 144 -1.24 8.33 -26.40
N ASN A 145 -1.14 8.13 -25.11
CA ASN A 145 0.13 7.84 -24.44
C ASN A 145 0.23 6.32 -24.19
N GLU A 146 1.25 5.70 -24.78
CA GLU A 146 1.52 4.27 -24.70
C GLU A 146 2.68 3.94 -23.75
N ALA A 147 3.14 4.91 -22.94
CA ALA A 147 4.30 4.79 -22.05
C ALA A 147 4.25 3.60 -21.07
N LEU A 148 3.06 3.19 -20.64
CA LEU A 148 2.90 2.02 -19.78
C LEU A 148 3.19 0.69 -20.48
N LEU A 149 3.13 0.67 -21.80
CA LEU A 149 3.32 -0.52 -22.61
C LEU A 149 4.71 -0.55 -23.25
N THR A 150 5.14 0.59 -23.79
CA THR A 150 6.39 0.72 -24.55
C THR A 150 7.56 1.28 -23.73
N GLY A 151 7.26 1.99 -22.62
CA GLY A 151 8.24 2.73 -21.85
C GLY A 151 8.57 4.12 -22.41
N GLU A 152 8.05 4.47 -23.61
CA GLU A 152 8.26 5.76 -24.27
C GLU A 152 7.10 6.70 -23.96
N SER A 153 7.39 7.92 -23.54
CA SER A 153 6.40 8.90 -23.07
C SER A 153 5.82 9.78 -24.18
N ASP A 154 6.17 9.54 -25.44
CA ASP A 154 5.72 10.36 -26.56
C ASP A 154 4.22 10.11 -26.87
N GLU A 155 3.51 11.20 -27.15
CA GLU A 155 2.10 11.15 -27.53
C GLU A 155 1.97 10.75 -29.01
N ILE A 156 1.23 9.67 -29.27
CA ILE A 156 1.02 9.14 -30.61
C ILE A 156 -0.38 9.54 -31.10
N ILE A 157 -0.46 10.13 -32.28
CA ILE A 157 -1.73 10.47 -32.93
C ILE A 157 -2.32 9.21 -33.58
N LYS A 158 -3.52 8.85 -33.19
CA LYS A 158 -4.28 7.72 -33.73
C LYS A 158 -5.45 8.25 -34.57
N LYS A 159 -5.36 8.03 -35.89
CA LYS A 159 -6.37 8.40 -36.87
C LYS A 159 -7.24 7.22 -37.27
N ILE A 160 -8.26 7.45 -38.10
CA ILE A 160 -9.14 6.40 -38.63
C ILE A 160 -8.30 5.27 -39.23
N GLY A 161 -8.61 4.02 -38.84
CA GLY A 161 -7.89 2.82 -39.26
C GLY A 161 -6.65 2.46 -38.45
N THR A 162 -6.16 3.32 -37.54
CA THR A 162 -5.02 2.99 -36.67
C THR A 162 -5.42 2.09 -35.50
N GLU A 163 -4.51 1.23 -35.13
CA GLU A 163 -4.70 0.32 -34.00
C GLU A 163 -4.52 1.03 -32.66
N LEU A 164 -5.35 0.63 -31.71
CA LEU A 164 -5.34 1.06 -30.31
C LEU A 164 -4.98 -0.14 -29.45
N MET A 165 -4.01 0.03 -28.55
CA MET A 165 -3.57 -1.00 -27.61
C MET A 165 -4.25 -0.80 -26.26
N SER A 166 -4.81 -1.88 -25.74
CA SER A 166 -5.39 -1.91 -24.38
C SER A 166 -4.36 -1.52 -23.33
N GLY A 167 -4.76 -0.74 -22.34
CA GLY A 167 -3.89 -0.23 -21.29
C GLY A 167 -3.23 1.12 -21.58
N SER A 168 -3.27 1.62 -22.81
CA SER A 168 -2.86 2.98 -23.19
C SER A 168 -3.90 4.02 -22.74
N PHE A 169 -3.52 5.30 -22.71
CA PHE A 169 -4.40 6.39 -22.26
C PHE A 169 -4.61 7.45 -23.31
N VAL A 170 -5.84 7.92 -23.43
CA VAL A 170 -6.18 9.05 -24.29
C VAL A 170 -5.80 10.34 -23.58
N VAL A 171 -4.88 11.10 -24.17
CA VAL A 171 -4.42 12.39 -23.65
C VAL A 171 -5.28 13.53 -24.15
N ALA A 172 -5.70 13.48 -25.42
CA ALA A 172 -6.52 14.51 -26.05
C ALA A 172 -7.35 13.96 -27.21
N GLY A 173 -8.42 14.67 -27.59
CA GLY A 173 -9.30 14.34 -28.70
C GLY A 173 -10.51 13.49 -28.31
N LYS A 174 -11.31 13.11 -29.32
CA LYS A 174 -12.44 12.19 -29.19
C LYS A 174 -12.46 11.27 -30.41
N ALA A 175 -12.57 9.96 -30.18
CA ALA A 175 -12.70 8.97 -31.25
C ALA A 175 -13.72 7.89 -30.90
N TYR A 176 -14.24 7.24 -31.93
CA TYR A 176 -14.99 5.99 -31.84
C TYR A 176 -14.08 4.86 -32.27
N ALA A 177 -13.99 3.82 -31.46
CA ALA A 177 -13.12 2.68 -31.70
C ALA A 177 -13.90 1.37 -31.64
N ARG A 178 -13.68 0.47 -32.59
CA ARG A 178 -14.26 -0.88 -32.60
C ARG A 178 -13.27 -1.84 -31.93
N LEU A 179 -13.73 -2.58 -30.93
CA LEU A 179 -12.92 -3.55 -30.21
C LEU A 179 -12.70 -4.83 -31.03
N GLU A 180 -11.45 -5.24 -31.20
CA GLU A 180 -11.07 -6.43 -31.97
C GLU A 180 -10.62 -7.58 -31.07
N ASN A 181 -9.80 -7.30 -30.00
CA ASN A 181 -9.31 -8.30 -29.07
C ASN A 181 -9.74 -7.92 -27.65
N VAL A 182 -10.52 -8.81 -27.03
CA VAL A 182 -11.08 -8.60 -25.68
C VAL A 182 -10.58 -9.68 -24.71
N GLY A 183 -10.63 -9.41 -23.43
CA GLY A 183 -10.31 -10.35 -22.36
C GLY A 183 -8.86 -10.89 -22.49
N LYS A 184 -8.71 -12.20 -22.56
CA LYS A 184 -7.39 -12.87 -22.62
C LYS A 184 -6.59 -12.56 -23.88
N GLU A 185 -7.26 -12.16 -24.94
CA GLU A 185 -6.63 -11.86 -26.22
C GLU A 185 -6.08 -10.44 -26.31
N SER A 186 -6.49 -9.53 -25.40
CA SER A 186 -6.01 -8.17 -25.37
C SER A 186 -4.52 -8.09 -25.02
N TYR A 187 -3.83 -7.07 -25.52
CA TYR A 187 -2.40 -6.85 -25.34
C TYR A 187 -2.02 -6.77 -23.85
N ILE A 188 -2.73 -5.98 -23.07
CA ILE A 188 -2.48 -5.84 -21.64
C ILE A 188 -2.65 -7.17 -20.89
N SER A 189 -3.61 -8.00 -21.30
CA SER A 189 -3.83 -9.31 -20.70
C SER A 189 -2.70 -10.29 -21.02
N LYS A 190 -2.21 -10.30 -22.24
CA LYS A 190 -1.03 -11.11 -22.65
C LYS A 190 0.21 -10.70 -21.85
N LEU A 191 0.49 -9.39 -21.80
CA LEU A 191 1.61 -8.84 -21.03
C LEU A 191 1.52 -9.23 -19.54
N THR A 192 0.32 -9.15 -18.96
CA THR A 192 0.07 -9.54 -17.56
C THR A 192 0.29 -11.03 -17.33
N LEU A 193 -0.12 -11.89 -18.27
CA LEU A 193 0.12 -13.34 -18.20
C LEU A 193 1.60 -13.69 -18.31
N GLU A 194 2.35 -13.01 -19.17
CA GLU A 194 3.80 -13.18 -19.30
C GLU A 194 4.53 -12.74 -18.03
N ALA A 195 4.16 -11.59 -17.47
CA ALA A 195 4.70 -11.11 -16.19
C ALA A 195 4.43 -12.10 -15.04
N LYS A 196 3.23 -12.72 -15.00
CA LYS A 196 2.90 -13.77 -14.03
C LYS A 196 3.74 -15.04 -14.21
N LYS A 197 4.04 -15.43 -15.45
CA LYS A 197 4.93 -16.58 -15.72
C LYS A 197 6.36 -16.32 -15.28
N MET A 198 6.82 -15.07 -15.33
CA MET A 198 8.14 -14.66 -14.84
C MET A 198 8.26 -14.60 -13.31
N GLY A 199 7.19 -14.84 -12.56
CA GLY A 199 7.22 -15.23 -11.15
C GLY A 199 7.51 -14.13 -10.14
N SER A 200 7.33 -12.85 -10.44
CA SER A 200 7.57 -11.78 -9.48
C SER A 200 6.31 -11.00 -9.09
N VAL A 201 5.43 -11.63 -8.33
CA VAL A 201 4.56 -10.82 -7.46
C VAL A 201 5.46 -10.29 -6.35
N GLU A 202 5.82 -9.00 -6.39
CA GLU A 202 6.60 -8.38 -5.32
C GLU A 202 5.83 -8.48 -4.00
N GLN A 203 6.32 -9.32 -3.09
CA GLN A 203 5.76 -9.43 -1.73
C GLN A 203 6.24 -8.26 -0.87
N SER A 204 5.43 -7.87 0.13
CA SER A 204 5.84 -6.88 1.13
C SER A 204 7.08 -7.32 1.91
N GLU A 205 7.84 -6.38 2.48
CA GLU A 205 9.06 -6.68 3.25
C GLU A 205 8.77 -7.65 4.40
N MET A 206 7.68 -7.43 5.11
CA MET A 206 7.24 -8.25 6.23
C MET A 206 6.92 -9.67 5.78
N VAL A 207 6.06 -9.82 4.76
CA VAL A 207 5.66 -11.14 4.24
C VAL A 207 6.86 -11.89 3.67
N ARG A 208 7.73 -11.21 2.93
CA ARG A 208 8.98 -11.78 2.40
C ARG A 208 9.91 -12.27 3.51
N SER A 209 10.01 -11.50 4.59
CA SER A 209 10.85 -11.86 5.74
C SER A 209 10.30 -13.07 6.48
N ILE A 210 8.97 -13.13 6.67
CA ILE A 210 8.30 -14.28 7.28
C ILE A 210 8.46 -15.53 6.40
N ASN A 211 8.23 -15.42 5.10
CA ASN A 211 8.38 -16.53 4.17
C ASN A 211 9.83 -17.06 4.13
N ARG A 212 10.82 -16.17 4.21
CA ARG A 212 12.23 -16.56 4.30
C ARG A 212 12.52 -17.34 5.58
N LEU A 213 12.02 -16.85 6.73
CA LEU A 213 12.15 -17.57 8.01
C LEU A 213 11.51 -18.95 7.93
N VAL A 214 10.26 -19.04 7.47
CA VAL A 214 9.53 -20.29 7.29
C VAL A 214 10.29 -21.29 6.42
N LYS A 215 10.88 -20.80 5.31
CA LYS A 215 11.69 -21.62 4.40
C LYS A 215 12.94 -22.17 5.10
N TRP A 216 13.68 -21.33 5.85
CA TRP A 216 14.88 -21.78 6.57
C TRP A 216 14.55 -22.79 7.67
N VAL A 217 13.51 -22.53 8.47
CA VAL A 217 13.04 -23.48 9.47
C VAL A 217 12.63 -24.80 8.82
N GLY A 218 11.91 -24.74 7.70
CA GLY A 218 11.48 -25.93 6.96
C GLY A 218 12.64 -26.80 6.45
N ILE A 219 13.74 -26.17 6.04
CA ILE A 219 14.94 -26.90 5.58
C ILE A 219 15.66 -27.55 6.76
N ILE A 220 15.79 -26.85 7.89
CA ILE A 220 16.56 -27.32 9.07
C ILE A 220 15.83 -28.44 9.82
N ILE A 221 14.49 -28.40 9.82
CA ILE A 221 13.67 -29.30 10.66
C ILE A 221 13.88 -30.78 10.31
N ILE A 222 14.01 -31.13 9.02
CA ILE A 222 14.10 -32.51 8.56
C ILE A 222 15.42 -33.18 9.00
N PRO A 223 16.61 -32.62 8.68
CA PRO A 223 17.88 -33.24 9.09
C PRO A 223 18.03 -33.24 10.61
N LEU A 224 17.54 -32.21 11.30
CA LEU A 224 17.61 -32.15 12.75
C LEU A 224 16.70 -33.21 13.42
N GLY A 225 15.51 -33.44 12.87
CA GLY A 225 14.59 -34.49 13.32
C GLY A 225 15.23 -35.89 13.17
N ILE A 226 15.81 -36.19 12.00
CA ILE A 226 16.52 -37.45 11.75
C ILE A 226 17.67 -37.62 12.75
N ALA A 227 18.46 -36.58 12.99
CA ALA A 227 19.58 -36.63 13.93
C ALA A 227 19.12 -36.90 15.38
N LEU A 228 18.07 -36.19 15.85
CA LEU A 228 17.50 -36.38 17.18
C LEU A 228 16.92 -37.79 17.38
N PHE A 229 16.17 -38.27 16.38
CA PHE A 229 15.63 -39.63 16.41
C PHE A 229 16.75 -40.67 16.46
N THR A 230 17.74 -40.58 15.57
CA THR A 230 18.88 -41.49 15.50
C THR A 230 19.66 -41.52 16.81
N GLN A 231 19.95 -40.34 17.38
CA GLN A 231 20.62 -40.22 18.68
C GLN A 231 19.81 -40.87 19.80
N SER A 232 18.52 -40.53 19.91
CA SER A 232 17.66 -41.03 21.00
C SER A 232 17.52 -42.56 20.95
N TYR A 233 17.30 -43.08 19.72
CA TYR A 233 17.06 -44.51 19.54
C TYR A 233 18.33 -45.37 19.60
N PHE A 234 19.37 -45.00 18.88
CA PHE A 234 20.59 -45.82 18.75
C PHE A 234 21.64 -45.55 19.84
N PHE A 235 21.78 -44.28 20.26
CA PHE A 235 22.84 -43.90 21.25
C PHE A 235 22.31 -43.87 22.69
N ASN A 236 21.10 -43.32 22.88
CA ASN A 236 20.52 -43.23 24.25
C ASN A 236 19.69 -44.47 24.62
N HIS A 237 19.46 -45.40 23.70
CA HIS A 237 18.65 -46.61 23.89
C HIS A 237 17.27 -46.33 24.51
N ALA A 238 16.65 -45.19 24.13
CA ALA A 238 15.43 -44.71 24.79
C ALA A 238 14.14 -45.46 24.41
N GLY A 239 14.23 -46.43 23.51
CA GLY A 239 13.08 -47.10 22.92
C GLY A 239 12.34 -46.28 21.85
N LEU A 240 11.54 -46.93 21.03
CA LEU A 240 10.91 -46.31 19.84
C LEU A 240 9.95 -45.19 20.21
N GLU A 241 9.02 -45.41 21.11
CA GLU A 241 7.99 -44.43 21.55
C GLU A 241 8.67 -43.17 22.08
N ARG A 242 9.59 -43.30 23.04
CA ARG A 242 10.26 -42.15 23.66
C ARG A 242 11.15 -41.40 22.65
N SER A 243 11.78 -42.09 21.70
CA SER A 243 12.59 -41.47 20.67
C SER A 243 11.76 -40.64 19.69
N VAL A 244 10.57 -41.12 19.29
CA VAL A 244 9.61 -40.37 18.45
C VAL A 244 9.08 -39.16 19.20
N VAL A 245 8.59 -39.33 20.43
CA VAL A 245 8.04 -38.23 21.26
C VAL A 245 9.07 -37.14 21.51
N SER A 246 10.34 -37.53 21.87
CA SER A 246 11.42 -36.57 22.08
C SER A 246 11.78 -35.77 20.82
N MET A 247 11.91 -36.43 19.69
CA MET A 247 12.12 -35.78 18.39
C MET A 247 10.97 -34.82 18.04
N GLU A 248 9.73 -35.28 18.16
CA GLU A 248 8.56 -34.48 17.80
C GLU A 248 8.39 -33.24 18.66
N ALA A 249 8.65 -33.33 19.96
CA ALA A 249 8.65 -32.18 20.85
C ALA A 249 9.59 -31.08 20.35
N ALA A 250 10.83 -31.44 19.95
CA ALA A 250 11.75 -30.47 19.40
C ALA A 250 11.22 -29.85 18.08
N LEU A 251 10.71 -30.67 17.16
CA LEU A 251 10.22 -30.21 15.85
C LEU A 251 8.98 -29.33 15.96
N ILE A 252 7.97 -29.70 16.76
CA ILE A 252 6.78 -28.88 17.01
C ILE A 252 7.16 -27.54 17.65
N GLY A 253 8.16 -27.56 18.55
CA GLY A 253 8.69 -26.35 19.16
C GLY A 253 9.29 -25.37 18.14
N MET A 254 9.93 -25.86 17.08
CA MET A 254 10.58 -25.04 16.06
C MET A 254 9.62 -24.47 15.00
N ILE A 255 8.42 -25.04 14.81
CA ILE A 255 7.48 -24.57 13.78
C ILE A 255 6.74 -23.32 14.25
N PRO A 256 6.80 -22.18 13.48
CA PRO A 256 6.05 -20.97 13.80
C PRO A 256 4.62 -21.03 13.24
N GLU A 257 3.85 -22.03 13.68
CA GLU A 257 2.54 -22.41 13.12
C GLU A 257 1.48 -21.29 13.05
N GLY A 258 1.43 -20.41 14.06
CA GLY A 258 0.45 -19.34 14.14
C GLY A 258 0.86 -18.04 13.42
N LEU A 259 2.11 -17.87 13.07
CA LEU A 259 2.62 -16.59 12.57
C LEU A 259 2.07 -16.21 11.19
N TYR A 260 2.03 -17.16 10.27
CA TYR A 260 1.50 -16.94 8.92
C TYR A 260 0.00 -16.65 8.95
N LEU A 261 -0.76 -17.47 9.69
CA LEU A 261 -2.20 -17.30 9.90
C LEU A 261 -2.51 -15.91 10.48
N LEU A 262 -1.80 -15.51 11.54
CA LEU A 262 -2.02 -14.22 12.20
C LEU A 262 -1.73 -13.05 11.26
N THR A 263 -0.70 -13.16 10.42
CA THR A 263 -0.35 -12.15 9.43
C THR A 263 -1.47 -12.00 8.39
N THR A 264 -1.95 -13.09 7.85
CA THR A 264 -3.06 -13.10 6.87
C THR A 264 -4.34 -12.53 7.47
N ILE A 265 -4.68 -12.93 8.69
CA ILE A 265 -5.85 -12.41 9.42
C ILE A 265 -5.72 -10.90 9.67
N ALA A 266 -4.56 -10.43 10.12
CA ALA A 266 -4.35 -9.03 10.43
C ALA A 266 -4.47 -8.15 9.18
N LEU A 267 -3.91 -8.57 8.04
CA LEU A 267 -4.04 -7.87 6.74
C LEU A 267 -5.49 -7.89 6.25
N ALA A 268 -6.19 -9.02 6.33
CA ALA A 268 -7.58 -9.15 5.91
C ALA A 268 -8.53 -8.27 6.75
N LEU A 269 -8.34 -8.23 8.07
CA LEU A 269 -9.09 -7.34 8.96
C LEU A 269 -8.80 -5.86 8.68
N SER A 270 -7.55 -5.52 8.36
CA SER A 270 -7.16 -4.17 7.97
C SER A 270 -7.88 -3.73 6.70
N ALA A 271 -7.82 -4.55 5.65
CA ALA A 271 -8.54 -4.28 4.40
C ALA A 271 -10.04 -4.09 4.64
N THR A 272 -10.65 -4.94 5.47
CA THR A 272 -12.08 -4.81 5.85
C THR A 272 -12.39 -3.50 6.58
N ARG A 273 -11.51 -3.05 7.48
CA ARG A 273 -11.70 -1.78 8.22
C ARG A 273 -11.55 -0.57 7.31
N LEU A 274 -10.55 -0.58 6.44
CA LEU A 274 -10.34 0.47 5.45
C LEU A 274 -11.51 0.55 4.47
N ALA A 275 -12.01 -0.61 4.03
CA ALA A 275 -13.20 -0.72 3.19
C ALA A 275 -14.44 -0.04 3.80
N ARG A 276 -14.67 -0.24 5.11
CA ARG A 276 -15.77 0.44 5.84
C ARG A 276 -15.58 1.95 5.95
N LYS A 277 -14.36 2.43 5.77
CA LYS A 277 -14.02 3.86 5.70
C LYS A 277 -13.97 4.38 4.27
N GLU A 278 -14.51 3.62 3.31
CA GLU A 278 -14.53 3.97 1.90
C GLU A 278 -13.13 4.15 1.29
N VAL A 279 -12.20 3.33 1.78
CA VAL A 279 -10.86 3.20 1.21
C VAL A 279 -10.72 1.83 0.60
N MET A 280 -10.48 1.78 -0.70
CA MET A 280 -10.24 0.54 -1.44
C MET A 280 -8.74 0.28 -1.58
N LEU A 281 -8.36 -0.97 -1.43
CA LEU A 281 -7.01 -1.45 -1.65
C LEU A 281 -6.98 -2.36 -2.87
N HIS A 282 -6.20 -2.02 -3.87
CA HIS A 282 -5.90 -2.91 -5.00
C HIS A 282 -4.82 -3.93 -4.62
N ASP A 283 -3.93 -3.58 -3.66
CA ASP A 283 -2.88 -4.46 -3.16
C ASP A 283 -2.76 -4.35 -1.63
N MET A 284 -2.83 -5.50 -0.94
CA MET A 284 -2.67 -5.53 0.53
C MET A 284 -1.26 -5.12 1.00
N LYS A 285 -0.24 -5.22 0.14
CA LYS A 285 1.11 -4.75 0.40
C LYS A 285 1.14 -3.25 0.71
N SER A 286 0.26 -2.47 0.09
CA SER A 286 0.18 -1.02 0.27
C SER A 286 -0.06 -0.61 1.73
N VAL A 287 -0.79 -1.43 2.51
CA VAL A 287 -1.03 -1.18 3.94
C VAL A 287 0.28 -1.14 4.73
N GLU A 288 1.18 -2.10 4.48
CA GLU A 288 2.50 -2.12 5.10
C GLU A 288 3.37 -0.96 4.63
N THR A 289 3.40 -0.72 3.32
CA THR A 289 4.21 0.34 2.73
C THR A 289 3.82 1.71 3.27
N LEU A 290 2.51 2.02 3.32
CA LEU A 290 2.01 3.27 3.88
C LEU A 290 2.38 3.48 5.35
N ALA A 291 2.43 2.41 6.13
CA ALA A 291 2.87 2.47 7.52
C ALA A 291 4.32 2.97 7.69
N ARG A 292 5.15 2.77 6.67
CA ARG A 292 6.58 3.11 6.63
C ARG A 292 6.89 4.39 5.89
N VAL A 293 5.92 4.98 5.18
CA VAL A 293 6.09 6.22 4.41
C VAL A 293 6.67 7.32 5.29
N ASN A 294 7.74 7.93 4.82
CA ASN A 294 8.38 9.08 5.45
C ASN A 294 8.40 10.32 4.53
N VAL A 295 8.09 10.14 3.22
CA VAL A 295 7.87 11.22 2.27
C VAL A 295 6.57 10.99 1.53
N LEU A 296 5.69 12.00 1.55
CA LEU A 296 4.45 12.02 0.81
C LEU A 296 4.53 13.09 -0.28
N CYS A 297 4.60 12.65 -1.53
CA CYS A 297 4.52 13.51 -2.70
C CYS A 297 3.04 13.71 -3.06
N VAL A 298 2.63 14.97 -3.17
CA VAL A 298 1.25 15.33 -3.48
C VAL A 298 1.20 16.18 -4.74
N ASP A 299 0.26 15.88 -5.64
CA ASP A 299 -0.10 16.84 -6.67
C ASP A 299 -0.97 17.95 -6.07
N LYS A 300 -0.92 19.15 -6.63
CA LYS A 300 -1.71 20.30 -6.16
C LYS A 300 -3.19 20.06 -6.41
N THR A 301 -3.53 19.80 -7.68
CA THR A 301 -4.91 19.71 -8.17
C THR A 301 -5.56 18.39 -7.72
N GLY A 302 -6.83 18.44 -7.34
CA GLY A 302 -7.56 17.24 -6.90
C GLY A 302 -7.12 16.68 -5.53
N THR A 303 -5.91 16.97 -5.03
CA THR A 303 -5.39 16.52 -3.73
C THR A 303 -5.39 17.62 -2.67
N ILE A 304 -4.61 18.69 -2.87
CA ILE A 304 -4.59 19.85 -1.95
C ILE A 304 -5.83 20.71 -2.18
N THR A 305 -6.20 20.88 -3.45
CA THR A 305 -7.39 21.64 -3.87
C THR A 305 -8.52 20.70 -4.27
N GLU A 306 -9.72 21.22 -4.33
CA GLU A 306 -10.84 20.53 -4.95
C GLU A 306 -10.57 20.35 -6.47
N PRO A 307 -11.11 19.29 -7.10
CA PRO A 307 -10.93 19.08 -8.54
C PRO A 307 -11.72 20.09 -9.39
N LYS A 308 -12.52 20.93 -8.77
CA LYS A 308 -13.30 21.98 -9.41
C LYS A 308 -12.57 23.31 -9.39
N MET A 309 -12.64 24.02 -10.51
CA MET A 309 -12.19 25.39 -10.62
C MET A 309 -13.35 26.35 -10.34
N ALA A 310 -13.08 27.48 -9.72
CA ALA A 310 -14.06 28.56 -9.48
C ALA A 310 -13.60 29.83 -10.15
N ALA A 311 -14.51 30.49 -10.89
CA ALA A 311 -14.27 31.85 -11.39
C ALA A 311 -14.58 32.84 -10.24
N GLU A 312 -13.56 33.53 -9.74
CA GLU A 312 -13.69 34.43 -8.59
C GLU A 312 -14.15 35.81 -9.02
N LYS A 313 -13.50 36.42 -10.00
CA LYS A 313 -13.75 37.78 -10.42
C LYS A 313 -13.31 38.00 -11.87
N ALA A 314 -14.06 38.84 -12.62
CA ALA A 314 -13.62 39.45 -13.84
C ALA A 314 -13.02 40.85 -13.54
N ILE A 315 -11.86 41.15 -14.09
CA ILE A 315 -11.18 42.43 -13.92
C ILE A 315 -11.07 43.11 -15.28
N ARG A 316 -11.59 44.31 -15.38
CA ARG A 316 -11.56 45.11 -16.62
C ARG A 316 -10.16 45.68 -16.89
N SER A 317 -9.79 45.71 -18.16
CA SER A 317 -8.60 46.45 -18.59
C SER A 317 -8.84 47.96 -18.43
N LYS A 318 -7.78 48.66 -18.06
CA LYS A 318 -7.80 50.13 -17.98
C LYS A 318 -8.04 50.81 -19.34
N ALA A 319 -7.72 50.11 -20.41
CA ALA A 319 -7.86 50.60 -21.79
C ALA A 319 -9.30 50.58 -22.27
N TYR A 320 -10.18 49.72 -21.68
CA TYR A 320 -11.55 49.52 -22.06
C TYR A 320 -12.54 49.67 -20.88
N PRO A 321 -12.64 50.84 -20.26
CA PRO A 321 -13.41 51.03 -19.02
C PRO A 321 -14.94 50.95 -19.22
N ASN A 322 -15.43 51.12 -20.45
CA ASN A 322 -16.86 51.20 -20.75
C ASN A 322 -17.46 49.87 -21.24
N ASP A 323 -16.65 48.85 -21.58
CA ASP A 323 -17.18 47.57 -22.02
C ASP A 323 -17.74 46.77 -20.87
N ASP A 324 -18.88 46.12 -21.09
CA ASP A 324 -19.43 45.18 -20.11
C ASP A 324 -18.71 43.83 -20.23
N LEU A 325 -17.56 43.73 -19.61
CA LEU A 325 -16.70 42.54 -19.64
C LEU A 325 -17.46 41.28 -19.20
N GLU A 326 -18.34 41.38 -18.22
CA GLU A 326 -19.12 40.22 -17.75
C GLU A 326 -20.09 39.72 -18.81
N GLN A 327 -20.71 40.65 -19.56
CA GLN A 327 -21.58 40.30 -20.67
C GLN A 327 -20.79 39.70 -21.86
N VAL A 328 -19.59 40.18 -22.13
CA VAL A 328 -18.71 39.62 -23.17
C VAL A 328 -18.32 38.18 -22.81
N ILE A 329 -17.95 37.94 -21.56
CA ILE A 329 -17.63 36.62 -21.06
C ILE A 329 -18.85 35.70 -21.10
N ALA A 330 -20.03 36.18 -20.70
CA ALA A 330 -21.28 35.42 -20.75
C ALA A 330 -21.66 35.04 -22.18
N ASN A 331 -21.55 35.96 -23.15
CA ASN A 331 -21.78 35.65 -24.57
C ASN A 331 -20.79 34.64 -25.13
N PHE A 332 -19.52 34.71 -24.70
CA PHE A 332 -18.51 33.73 -25.07
C PHE A 332 -18.86 32.33 -24.50
N ALA A 333 -19.19 32.24 -23.20
CA ALA A 333 -19.63 31.02 -22.57
C ALA A 333 -20.86 30.40 -23.24
N PHE A 334 -21.86 31.20 -23.60
CA PHE A 334 -23.07 30.73 -24.27
C PHE A 334 -22.79 29.91 -25.54
N ASN A 335 -21.72 30.24 -26.29
CA ASN A 335 -21.35 29.57 -27.54
C ASN A 335 -20.32 28.44 -27.36
N MET A 336 -19.60 28.40 -26.25
CA MET A 336 -18.55 27.42 -25.99
C MET A 336 -19.10 26.21 -25.23
N PRO A 337 -18.71 24.94 -25.55
CA PRO A 337 -19.06 23.80 -24.74
C PRO A 337 -18.30 23.84 -23.41
N ALA A 338 -18.93 23.39 -22.33
CA ALA A 338 -18.32 23.25 -21.01
C ALA A 338 -17.53 21.91 -20.90
N ASP A 339 -16.54 21.74 -21.76
CA ASP A 339 -15.77 20.49 -21.94
C ASP A 339 -14.54 20.39 -21.01
N ASN A 340 -14.13 21.49 -20.41
CA ASN A 340 -13.02 21.54 -19.47
C ASN A 340 -13.36 22.35 -18.21
N GLU A 341 -12.59 22.18 -17.14
CA GLU A 341 -12.87 22.78 -15.81
C GLU A 341 -12.88 24.33 -15.86
N THR A 342 -12.05 24.95 -16.69
CA THR A 342 -12.03 26.40 -16.87
C THR A 342 -13.35 26.88 -17.47
N MET A 343 -13.84 26.22 -18.51
CA MET A 343 -15.12 26.59 -19.13
C MET A 343 -16.31 26.28 -18.21
N LYS A 344 -16.28 25.19 -17.46
CA LYS A 344 -17.30 24.90 -16.45
C LYS A 344 -17.37 26.00 -15.38
N ALA A 345 -16.22 26.48 -14.91
CA ALA A 345 -16.16 27.58 -13.93
C ALA A 345 -16.69 28.89 -14.50
N ILE A 346 -16.36 29.19 -15.77
CA ILE A 346 -16.86 30.38 -16.47
C ILE A 346 -18.36 30.29 -16.66
N HIS A 347 -18.87 29.17 -17.14
CA HIS A 347 -20.32 28.93 -17.29
C HIS A 347 -21.09 29.04 -15.97
N ALA A 348 -20.53 28.53 -14.88
CA ALA A 348 -21.20 28.58 -13.58
C ALA A 348 -21.40 30.00 -13.07
N LYS A 349 -20.49 30.91 -13.42
CA LYS A 349 -20.55 32.31 -12.95
C LYS A 349 -21.16 33.27 -13.96
N PHE A 350 -20.87 33.09 -15.24
CA PHE A 350 -21.28 33.99 -16.33
C PHE A 350 -22.25 33.25 -17.28
N ASN A 351 -23.54 33.21 -16.94
CA ASN A 351 -24.54 32.40 -17.62
C ASN A 351 -25.64 33.22 -18.36
N SER A 352 -25.48 34.55 -18.41
CA SER A 352 -26.49 35.48 -18.99
C SER A 352 -26.26 35.77 -20.46
N GLY A 353 -25.46 34.97 -21.18
CA GLY A 353 -25.16 35.17 -22.60
C GLY A 353 -26.31 34.81 -23.52
N SER A 354 -26.45 35.58 -24.60
CA SER A 354 -27.50 35.39 -25.63
C SER A 354 -27.05 35.61 -27.08
N LYS A 355 -25.88 36.23 -27.30
CA LYS A 355 -25.35 36.56 -28.63
C LYS A 355 -24.82 35.29 -29.32
N LYS A 356 -25.37 34.93 -30.51
CA LYS A 356 -24.96 33.75 -31.27
C LYS A 356 -23.68 34.02 -32.06
N ALA A 357 -22.76 33.04 -32.07
CA ALA A 357 -21.52 33.08 -32.83
C ALA A 357 -21.72 32.62 -34.30
N THR A 358 -20.84 33.10 -35.16
CA THR A 358 -20.71 32.63 -36.54
C THR A 358 -19.83 31.37 -36.59
N THR A 359 -18.72 31.37 -35.84
CA THR A 359 -17.78 30.24 -35.75
C THR A 359 -17.27 30.11 -34.32
N VAL A 360 -17.02 28.89 -33.90
CA VAL A 360 -16.49 28.57 -32.58
C VAL A 360 -15.21 27.76 -32.74
N ILE A 361 -14.13 28.19 -32.08
CA ILE A 361 -12.84 27.52 -32.10
C ILE A 361 -12.60 26.95 -30.69
N PRO A 362 -12.67 25.63 -30.52
CA PRO A 362 -12.48 24.97 -29.21
C PRO A 362 -11.04 25.08 -28.72
N PHE A 363 -10.88 24.88 -27.42
CA PHE A 363 -9.56 24.85 -26.76
C PHE A 363 -8.68 23.74 -27.33
N THR A 364 -7.43 24.07 -27.63
CA THR A 364 -6.39 23.08 -27.93
C THR A 364 -5.20 23.23 -27.00
N SER A 365 -4.51 22.13 -26.68
CA SER A 365 -3.29 22.15 -25.84
C SER A 365 -2.13 22.89 -26.49
N VAL A 366 -2.15 23.05 -27.81
CA VAL A 366 -1.15 23.77 -28.60
C VAL A 366 -1.34 25.27 -28.47
N ASN A 367 -2.57 25.74 -28.75
CA ASN A 367 -2.87 27.19 -28.75
C ASN A 367 -3.15 27.71 -27.34
N LYS A 368 -3.64 26.89 -26.42
CA LYS A 368 -4.01 27.20 -25.02
C LYS A 368 -5.02 28.35 -24.91
N TYR A 369 -5.83 28.54 -25.94
CA TYR A 369 -6.97 29.46 -25.96
C TYR A 369 -8.14 28.87 -26.75
N SER A 370 -9.32 29.46 -26.53
CA SER A 370 -10.54 29.25 -27.31
C SER A 370 -10.97 30.58 -27.92
N ALA A 371 -11.65 30.57 -29.07
CA ALA A 371 -12.14 31.76 -29.68
C ALA A 371 -13.61 31.62 -30.16
N VAL A 372 -14.33 32.72 -30.10
CA VAL A 372 -15.70 32.82 -30.62
C VAL A 372 -15.73 33.98 -31.61
N VAL A 373 -16.07 33.69 -32.88
CA VAL A 373 -16.14 34.63 -33.97
C VAL A 373 -17.58 35.11 -34.10
N TYR A 374 -17.75 36.40 -34.03
CA TYR A 374 -18.99 37.09 -34.34
C TYR A 374 -18.85 37.84 -35.68
N GLU A 375 -19.93 38.45 -36.20
CA GLU A 375 -19.93 39.14 -37.49
C GLU A 375 -18.84 40.23 -37.63
N ASN A 376 -18.58 40.99 -36.54
CA ASN A 376 -17.66 42.14 -36.57
C ASN A 376 -16.47 42.02 -35.61
N GLU A 377 -16.36 40.92 -34.86
CA GLU A 377 -15.34 40.76 -33.82
C GLU A 377 -15.06 39.30 -33.50
N THR A 378 -13.83 38.99 -33.08
CA THR A 378 -13.45 37.71 -32.54
C THR A 378 -13.06 37.89 -31.07
N ILE A 379 -13.74 37.20 -30.18
CA ILE A 379 -13.37 37.18 -28.75
C ILE A 379 -12.56 35.92 -28.43
N ILE A 380 -11.45 36.12 -27.72
CA ILE A 380 -10.51 35.06 -27.34
C ILE A 380 -10.43 34.99 -25.82
N ILE A 381 -10.50 33.79 -25.30
CA ILE A 381 -10.25 33.51 -23.88
C ILE A 381 -9.18 32.40 -23.76
N GLY A 382 -8.07 32.68 -23.04
CA GLY A 382 -6.98 31.73 -22.97
C GLY A 382 -5.85 32.09 -22.01
N ALA A 383 -4.76 31.34 -22.09
CA ALA A 383 -3.54 31.57 -21.31
C ALA A 383 -2.89 32.89 -21.74
N PRO A 384 -2.53 33.80 -20.80
CA PRO A 384 -1.99 35.10 -21.12
C PRO A 384 -0.77 35.04 -22.03
N GLU A 385 0.16 34.15 -21.80
CA GLU A 385 1.41 34.01 -22.55
C GLU A 385 1.15 33.69 -24.04
N MET A 386 0.09 32.92 -24.31
CA MET A 386 -0.24 32.45 -25.66
C MET A 386 -1.11 33.45 -26.43
N VAL A 387 -1.93 34.20 -25.73
CA VAL A 387 -2.81 35.20 -26.35
C VAL A 387 -2.09 36.50 -26.55
N LEU A 388 -1.29 36.95 -25.57
CA LEU A 388 -0.57 38.23 -25.60
C LEU A 388 0.73 38.17 -26.40
N ARG A 389 1.44 37.03 -26.36
CA ARG A 389 2.72 36.84 -27.04
C ARG A 389 3.72 37.94 -26.65
N ASP A 390 4.16 38.77 -27.61
CA ASP A 390 5.11 39.86 -27.38
C ASP A 390 4.55 40.99 -26.47
N GLN A 391 3.21 41.08 -26.34
CA GLN A 391 2.57 42.02 -25.42
C GLN A 391 2.57 41.51 -23.94
N PHE A 392 2.98 40.26 -23.68
CA PHE A 392 2.91 39.65 -22.34
C PHE A 392 3.75 40.40 -21.30
N GLU A 393 4.92 40.89 -21.67
CA GLU A 393 5.84 41.63 -20.77
C GLU A 393 5.16 42.87 -20.16
N GLU A 394 4.26 43.53 -20.88
CA GLU A 394 3.53 44.73 -20.41
C GLU A 394 2.58 44.42 -19.23
N TYR A 395 2.12 43.16 -19.11
CA TYR A 395 1.14 42.73 -18.12
C TYR A 395 1.72 41.76 -17.07
N GLN A 396 2.96 41.35 -17.25
CA GLN A 396 3.59 40.30 -16.45
C GLN A 396 3.56 40.61 -14.95
N GLU A 397 3.93 41.81 -14.55
CA GLU A 397 3.99 42.25 -13.16
C GLU A 397 2.59 42.21 -12.51
N GLU A 398 1.53 42.56 -13.24
CA GLU A 398 0.15 42.51 -12.77
C GLU A 398 -0.34 41.05 -12.62
N PHE A 399 0.00 40.18 -13.57
CA PHE A 399 -0.37 38.76 -13.50
C PHE A 399 0.38 38.03 -12.41
N GLU A 400 1.64 38.37 -12.18
CA GLU A 400 2.42 37.84 -11.05
C GLU A 400 1.83 38.24 -9.71
N ALA A 401 1.33 39.47 -9.56
CA ALA A 401 0.67 39.94 -8.36
C ALA A 401 -0.64 39.16 -8.07
N TYR A 402 -1.38 38.71 -9.10
CA TYR A 402 -2.52 37.81 -8.92
C TYR A 402 -2.11 36.37 -8.65
N ALA A 403 -1.07 35.88 -9.34
CA ALA A 403 -0.49 34.56 -9.08
C ALA A 403 0.04 34.46 -7.65
N GLU A 404 0.62 35.53 -7.12
CA GLU A 404 1.02 35.65 -5.71
C GLU A 404 -0.15 35.50 -4.74
N LYS A 405 -1.34 35.90 -5.12
CA LYS A 405 -2.58 35.70 -4.35
C LYS A 405 -3.21 34.34 -4.52
N GLY A 406 -2.59 33.46 -5.35
CA GLY A 406 -3.07 32.11 -5.62
C GLY A 406 -4.08 32.00 -6.76
N TYR A 407 -4.29 33.06 -7.53
CA TYR A 407 -5.20 33.04 -8.67
C TYR A 407 -4.49 32.60 -9.96
N ARG A 408 -5.20 31.87 -10.80
CA ARG A 408 -4.85 31.65 -12.19
C ARG A 408 -5.53 32.73 -13.01
N VAL A 409 -4.75 33.47 -13.81
CA VAL A 409 -5.26 34.48 -14.70
C VAL A 409 -5.57 33.88 -16.07
N VAL A 410 -6.75 34.16 -16.58
CA VAL A 410 -7.17 33.84 -17.95
C VAL A 410 -7.55 35.15 -18.61
N ILE A 411 -6.94 35.45 -19.76
CA ILE A 411 -7.14 36.72 -20.44
C ILE A 411 -8.40 36.67 -21.31
N VAL A 412 -9.09 37.77 -21.40
CA VAL A 412 -10.18 38.05 -22.33
C VAL A 412 -9.72 39.14 -23.28
N ALA A 413 -9.63 38.82 -24.55
CA ALA A 413 -9.13 39.74 -25.58
C ALA A 413 -10.01 39.74 -26.81
N LYS A 414 -10.02 40.87 -27.50
CA LYS A 414 -10.63 41.04 -28.80
C LYS A 414 -9.55 40.97 -29.88
N TYR A 415 -9.90 40.28 -30.96
CA TYR A 415 -9.07 40.13 -32.14
C TYR A 415 -9.83 40.63 -33.37
N ASN A 416 -9.21 41.48 -34.18
CA ASN A 416 -9.88 42.20 -35.24
C ASN A 416 -9.96 41.40 -36.56
N HIS A 417 -9.48 40.16 -36.58
CA HIS A 417 -9.54 39.29 -37.74
C HIS A 417 -10.40 38.05 -37.45
N PRO A 418 -11.17 37.54 -38.40
CA PRO A 418 -11.88 36.32 -38.28
C PRO A 418 -10.89 35.15 -38.23
N LEU A 419 -11.13 34.18 -37.34
CA LEU A 419 -10.38 32.92 -37.23
C LEU A 419 -11.24 31.77 -37.75
N THR A 420 -10.59 30.74 -38.27
CA THR A 420 -11.23 29.49 -38.71
C THR A 420 -10.61 28.30 -37.96
N GLU A 421 -11.25 27.13 -37.96
CA GLU A 421 -10.70 25.93 -37.36
C GLU A 421 -9.35 25.50 -38.01
N GLU A 422 -9.20 25.76 -39.32
CA GLU A 422 -8.01 25.42 -40.10
C GLU A 422 -6.86 26.42 -39.89
N ASP A 423 -7.17 27.72 -39.72
CA ASP A 423 -6.21 28.79 -39.42
C ASP A 423 -6.61 29.52 -38.14
N SER A 424 -6.28 28.90 -37.03
CA SER A 424 -6.60 29.43 -35.69
C SER A 424 -5.40 30.15 -35.01
N ALA A 425 -4.30 30.37 -35.73
CA ALA A 425 -3.12 31.06 -35.21
C ALA A 425 -3.32 32.58 -35.14
N LEU A 426 -2.95 33.19 -34.02
CA LEU A 426 -2.95 34.64 -33.86
C LEU A 426 -1.74 35.22 -34.55
N LYS A 427 -1.94 36.11 -35.51
CA LYS A 427 -0.84 36.77 -36.29
C LYS A 427 -0.57 38.18 -35.82
N ASP A 428 -1.61 38.91 -35.44
CA ASP A 428 -1.55 40.31 -35.03
C ASP A 428 -1.76 40.52 -33.55
N LYS A 429 -1.52 41.75 -33.05
CA LYS A 429 -1.78 42.13 -31.67
C LYS A 429 -3.25 42.00 -31.31
N VAL A 430 -3.51 41.67 -30.05
CA VAL A 430 -4.84 41.59 -29.47
C VAL A 430 -5.18 42.82 -28.63
N GLU A 431 -6.43 43.15 -28.53
CA GLU A 431 -6.92 44.19 -27.63
C GLU A 431 -7.42 43.55 -26.33
N VAL A 432 -6.77 43.92 -25.24
CA VAL A 432 -7.05 43.29 -23.90
C VAL A 432 -8.30 43.96 -23.32
N LEU A 433 -9.41 43.24 -23.25
CA LEU A 433 -10.64 43.69 -22.59
C LEU A 433 -10.56 43.54 -21.07
N GLY A 434 -9.90 42.49 -20.59
CA GLY A 434 -9.72 42.21 -19.18
C GLY A 434 -9.27 40.77 -18.92
N TYR A 435 -9.43 40.33 -17.69
CA TYR A 435 -9.07 38.98 -17.29
C TYR A 435 -10.02 38.37 -16.28
N ILE A 436 -10.11 37.05 -16.28
CA ILE A 436 -10.86 36.25 -15.32
C ILE A 436 -9.87 35.68 -14.32
N LEU A 437 -10.09 35.94 -13.05
CA LEU A 437 -9.36 35.30 -11.96
C LEU A 437 -10.06 33.99 -11.60
N LEU A 438 -9.30 32.90 -11.75
CA LEU A 438 -9.76 31.56 -11.39
C LEU A 438 -9.00 31.09 -10.16
N SER A 439 -9.67 30.37 -9.27
CA SER A 439 -9.07 29.71 -8.13
C SER A 439 -9.44 28.22 -8.10
N ASN A 440 -8.58 27.43 -7.49
CA ASN A 440 -8.93 26.09 -7.06
C ASN A 440 -9.11 26.15 -5.53
N PRO A 441 -10.32 26.00 -5.01
CA PRO A 441 -10.56 26.04 -3.58
C PRO A 441 -9.72 24.99 -2.86
N ILE A 442 -9.02 25.39 -1.80
CA ILE A 442 -8.27 24.45 -0.96
C ILE A 442 -9.28 23.62 -0.16
N ARG A 443 -9.08 22.31 -0.11
CA ARG A 443 -9.93 21.42 0.68
C ARG A 443 -9.91 21.83 2.14
N LYS A 444 -11.08 21.86 2.77
CA LYS A 444 -11.24 22.30 4.18
C LYS A 444 -10.38 21.49 5.14
N GLU A 445 -10.22 20.20 4.87
CA GLU A 445 -9.46 19.25 5.66
C GLU A 445 -7.96 19.22 5.37
N ALA A 446 -7.49 19.90 4.32
CA ALA A 446 -6.09 19.84 3.88
C ALA A 446 -5.12 20.23 5.01
N LYS A 447 -5.38 21.36 5.69
CA LYS A 447 -4.51 21.86 6.75
C LYS A 447 -4.35 20.87 7.90
N SER A 448 -5.43 20.34 8.43
CA SER A 448 -5.39 19.37 9.54
C SER A 448 -4.70 18.06 9.14
N THR A 449 -4.87 17.63 7.89
CA THR A 449 -4.26 16.42 7.36
C THR A 449 -2.74 16.59 7.21
N PHE A 450 -2.27 17.70 6.65
CA PHE A 450 -0.82 17.95 6.51
C PHE A 450 -0.14 18.20 7.85
N GLU A 451 -0.80 18.89 8.80
CA GLU A 451 -0.30 19.01 10.17
C GLU A 451 -0.16 17.65 10.87
N TYR A 452 -1.12 16.74 10.67
CA TYR A 452 -1.01 15.37 11.16
C TYR A 452 0.24 14.68 10.62
N PHE A 453 0.48 14.73 9.30
CA PHE A 453 1.65 14.11 8.69
C PHE A 453 2.96 14.73 9.19
N ALA A 454 3.02 16.05 9.32
CA ALA A 454 4.19 16.75 9.87
C ALA A 454 4.50 16.30 11.31
N LYS A 455 3.48 16.21 12.18
CA LYS A 455 3.61 15.66 13.56
C LYS A 455 4.08 14.21 13.57
N GLN A 456 3.72 13.44 12.55
CA GLN A 456 4.16 12.06 12.37
C GLN A 456 5.55 11.93 11.72
N GLY A 457 6.23 13.05 11.47
CA GLY A 457 7.56 13.09 10.86
C GLY A 457 7.57 12.62 9.41
N VAL A 458 6.47 12.82 8.67
CA VAL A 458 6.37 12.62 7.23
C VAL A 458 6.64 13.95 6.53
N THR A 459 7.61 13.99 5.64
CA THR A 459 7.91 15.17 4.84
C THR A 459 6.95 15.24 3.66
N ILE A 460 6.33 16.41 3.46
CA ILE A 460 5.45 16.64 2.31
C ILE A 460 6.25 17.31 1.19
N LYS A 461 6.12 16.77 -0.02
CA LYS A 461 6.68 17.34 -1.25
C LYS A 461 5.53 17.63 -2.21
N VAL A 462 5.40 18.86 -2.67
CA VAL A 462 4.36 19.25 -3.64
C VAL A 462 4.95 19.28 -5.04
N ILE A 463 4.35 18.53 -5.96
CA ILE A 463 4.85 18.35 -7.32
C ILE A 463 3.73 18.69 -8.30
N SER A 464 3.82 19.82 -9.00
CA SER A 464 2.74 20.30 -9.87
C SER A 464 3.26 20.83 -11.22
N GLY A 465 2.42 20.75 -12.26
CA GLY A 465 2.67 21.36 -13.56
C GLY A 465 2.49 22.89 -13.58
N ASP A 466 1.93 23.47 -12.51
CA ASP A 466 1.64 24.90 -12.41
C ASP A 466 2.88 25.72 -12.05
N ASN A 467 2.75 27.05 -12.17
CA ASN A 467 3.81 28.00 -11.79
C ASN A 467 4.27 27.76 -10.34
N PRO A 468 5.61 27.68 -10.07
CA PRO A 468 6.14 27.32 -8.75
C PRO A 468 5.72 28.28 -7.63
N LEU A 469 5.58 29.58 -7.90
CA LEU A 469 5.12 30.56 -6.91
C LEU A 469 3.65 30.31 -6.50
N THR A 470 2.79 30.03 -7.49
CA THR A 470 1.38 29.68 -7.22
C THR A 470 1.27 28.41 -6.37
N VAL A 471 2.07 27.38 -6.72
CA VAL A 471 2.09 26.10 -5.97
C VAL A 471 2.59 26.32 -4.54
N SER A 472 3.65 27.13 -4.35
CA SER A 472 4.18 27.49 -3.03
C SER A 472 3.14 28.18 -2.16
N ARG A 473 2.36 29.11 -2.72
CA ARG A 473 1.29 29.82 -2.00
C ARG A 473 0.17 28.91 -1.57
N VAL A 474 -0.30 28.05 -2.48
CA VAL A 474 -1.33 27.03 -2.14
C VAL A 474 -0.81 26.08 -1.06
N ALA A 475 0.42 25.62 -1.15
CA ALA A 475 1.07 24.76 -0.15
C ALA A 475 1.15 25.46 1.22
N LYS A 476 1.50 26.76 1.26
CA LYS A 476 1.54 27.57 2.48
C LYS A 476 0.15 27.71 3.11
N GLN A 477 -0.87 28.01 2.31
CA GLN A 477 -2.26 28.13 2.78
C GLN A 477 -2.80 26.78 3.31
N ALA A 478 -2.36 25.67 2.70
CA ALA A 478 -2.66 24.32 3.17
C ALA A 478 -1.86 23.89 4.42
N GLY A 479 -0.99 24.75 4.97
CA GLY A 479 -0.20 24.46 6.17
C GLY A 479 0.99 23.51 5.97
N ILE A 480 1.49 23.38 4.75
CA ILE A 480 2.65 22.53 4.44
C ILE A 480 3.94 23.24 4.85
N SER A 481 4.71 22.62 5.75
CA SER A 481 5.98 23.15 6.25
C SER A 481 7.04 23.19 5.17
N GLY A 482 7.82 24.28 5.09
CA GLY A 482 8.89 24.47 4.09
C GLY A 482 8.37 24.77 2.69
N SER A 483 7.13 25.23 2.56
CA SER A 483 6.51 25.63 1.29
C SER A 483 7.20 26.81 0.61
N GLU A 484 7.95 27.65 1.37
CA GLU A 484 8.77 28.74 0.88
C GLU A 484 10.00 28.26 0.07
N LYS A 485 10.38 27.00 0.24
CA LYS A 485 11.46 26.36 -0.52
C LYS A 485 10.91 25.78 -1.81
N TYR A 486 10.76 26.61 -2.83
CA TYR A 486 10.23 26.21 -4.13
C TYR A 486 11.26 26.38 -5.25
N ILE A 487 11.09 25.61 -6.34
CA ILE A 487 11.95 25.67 -7.53
C ILE A 487 11.12 25.42 -8.79
N ASP A 488 11.60 26.01 -9.90
CA ASP A 488 11.09 25.74 -11.25
C ASP A 488 11.77 24.48 -11.81
N ALA A 489 11.00 23.46 -12.09
CA ALA A 489 11.53 22.19 -12.58
C ALA A 489 12.15 22.27 -13.98
N GLN A 490 11.88 23.32 -14.75
CA GLN A 490 12.49 23.54 -16.06
C GLN A 490 13.98 23.91 -15.96
N THR A 491 14.43 24.40 -14.80
CA THR A 491 15.83 24.78 -14.55
C THR A 491 16.70 23.64 -14.06
N ILE A 492 16.13 22.47 -13.76
CA ILE A 492 16.83 21.34 -13.12
C ILE A 492 17.49 20.47 -14.17
N LYS A 493 18.79 20.19 -13.99
CA LYS A 493 19.54 19.25 -14.81
C LYS A 493 19.37 17.80 -14.30
N ASP A 494 19.67 16.83 -15.15
CA ASP A 494 19.42 15.41 -14.86
C ASP A 494 20.25 14.84 -13.69
N ASP A 495 21.39 15.41 -13.38
CA ASP A 495 22.28 15.03 -12.28
C ASP A 495 21.98 15.74 -10.94
N GLU A 496 21.12 16.76 -10.94
CA GLU A 496 20.85 17.60 -9.76
C GLU A 496 19.64 17.11 -8.92
N TYR A 497 18.84 16.15 -9.40
CA TYR A 497 17.59 15.76 -8.74
C TYR A 497 17.75 15.36 -7.28
N GLU A 498 18.82 14.62 -6.90
CA GLU A 498 19.03 14.20 -5.52
C GLU A 498 19.35 15.37 -4.57
N GLU A 499 20.04 16.39 -5.05
CA GLU A 499 20.33 17.61 -4.27
C GLU A 499 19.08 18.48 -4.17
N VAL A 500 18.36 18.64 -5.27
CA VAL A 500 17.14 19.44 -5.36
C VAL A 500 16.07 18.90 -4.42
N VAL A 501 15.83 17.60 -4.36
CA VAL A 501 14.81 17.04 -3.45
C VAL A 501 15.20 17.14 -1.97
N LYS A 502 16.48 17.38 -1.63
CA LYS A 502 16.89 17.66 -0.23
C LYS A 502 16.57 19.10 0.17
N ASN A 503 16.77 20.03 -0.75
CA ASN A 503 16.75 21.46 -0.46
C ASN A 503 15.36 22.09 -0.64
N TYR A 504 14.52 21.55 -1.54
CA TYR A 504 13.22 22.11 -1.91
C TYR A 504 12.07 21.19 -1.55
N ASN A 505 10.91 21.77 -1.23
CA ASN A 505 9.68 21.04 -0.89
C ASN A 505 8.57 21.24 -1.93
N VAL A 506 8.68 22.26 -2.78
CA VAL A 506 7.68 22.59 -3.79
C VAL A 506 8.34 22.67 -5.16
N PHE A 507 7.79 21.96 -6.12
CA PHE A 507 8.28 21.85 -7.48
C PHE A 507 7.17 22.28 -8.44
N GLY A 508 7.43 23.35 -9.21
CA GLY A 508 6.48 23.87 -10.20
C GLY A 508 6.94 23.62 -11.64
N ARG A 509 6.03 23.76 -12.61
CA ARG A 509 6.23 23.51 -14.05
C ARG A 509 6.82 22.13 -14.37
N VAL A 510 6.43 21.13 -13.56
CA VAL A 510 6.95 19.77 -13.65
C VAL A 510 6.28 19.01 -14.78
N LYS A 511 7.07 18.40 -15.66
CA LYS A 511 6.62 17.47 -16.70
C LYS A 511 6.37 16.07 -16.12
N PRO A 512 5.53 15.21 -16.74
CA PRO A 512 5.22 13.88 -16.24
C PRO A 512 6.47 13.01 -15.96
N GLU A 513 7.46 13.03 -16.87
CA GLU A 513 8.69 12.28 -16.70
C GLU A 513 9.56 12.83 -15.55
N GLN A 514 9.55 14.15 -15.33
CA GLN A 514 10.25 14.75 -14.19
C GLN A 514 9.60 14.34 -12.85
N LYS A 515 8.24 14.20 -12.80
CA LYS A 515 7.55 13.65 -11.61
C LYS A 515 8.14 12.29 -11.22
N ARG A 516 8.37 11.41 -12.19
CA ARG A 516 9.01 10.10 -11.99
C ARG A 516 10.45 10.24 -11.47
N LYS A 517 11.25 11.14 -12.04
CA LYS A 517 12.65 11.39 -11.62
C LYS A 517 12.73 11.86 -10.16
N PHE A 518 11.81 12.72 -9.70
CA PHE A 518 11.75 13.16 -8.30
C PHE A 518 11.50 11.98 -7.36
N ILE A 519 10.58 11.06 -7.70
CA ILE A 519 10.32 9.86 -6.90
C ILE A 519 11.59 9.00 -6.80
N ILE A 520 12.28 8.75 -7.92
CA ILE A 520 13.52 7.97 -7.95
C ILE A 520 14.59 8.62 -7.08
N ALA A 521 14.79 9.93 -7.18
CA ALA A 521 15.78 10.66 -6.38
C ALA A 521 15.49 10.55 -4.86
N LEU A 522 14.22 10.66 -4.47
CA LEU A 522 13.81 10.47 -3.08
C LEU A 522 14.07 9.04 -2.59
N GLN A 523 13.77 8.02 -3.42
CA GLN A 523 14.02 6.61 -3.10
C GLN A 523 15.53 6.32 -2.98
N ASN A 524 16.37 6.87 -3.88
CA ASN A 524 17.82 6.73 -3.82
C ASN A 524 18.41 7.27 -2.51
N LEU A 525 17.79 8.30 -1.92
CA LEU A 525 18.14 8.83 -0.60
C LEU A 525 17.67 7.95 0.57
N GLY A 526 17.07 6.78 0.29
CA GLY A 526 16.61 5.83 1.30
C GLY A 526 15.23 6.14 1.87
N ASN A 527 14.43 7.00 1.21
CA ASN A 527 13.07 7.28 1.63
C ASN A 527 12.07 6.22 1.13
N THR A 528 11.03 6.01 1.90
CA THR A 528 9.83 5.30 1.46
C THR A 528 8.80 6.34 1.02
N VAL A 529 8.53 6.38 -0.28
CA VAL A 529 7.81 7.48 -0.92
C VAL A 529 6.39 7.03 -1.28
N ALA A 530 5.39 7.79 -0.81
CA ALA A 530 4.03 7.71 -1.33
C ALA A 530 3.78 8.84 -2.33
N MET A 531 3.00 8.58 -3.39
CA MET A 531 2.57 9.58 -4.38
C MET A 531 1.06 9.60 -4.48
N THR A 532 0.48 10.81 -4.36
CA THR A 532 -0.94 11.03 -4.69
C THR A 532 -1.05 11.70 -6.05
N GLY A 533 -2.02 11.28 -6.85
CA GLY A 533 -2.32 11.89 -8.13
C GLY A 533 -3.75 11.60 -8.57
N ASP A 534 -4.31 12.47 -9.41
CA ASP A 534 -5.67 12.36 -9.94
C ASP A 534 -5.70 12.40 -11.48
N GLY A 535 -4.57 12.70 -12.12
CA GLY A 535 -4.44 12.86 -13.56
C GLY A 535 -3.56 11.82 -14.25
N VAL A 536 -3.68 11.75 -15.59
CA VAL A 536 -2.83 10.89 -16.43
C VAL A 536 -1.34 11.23 -16.27
N ASN A 537 -1.04 12.51 -16.03
CA ASN A 537 0.33 13.01 -15.87
C ASN A 537 1.05 12.47 -14.62
N ASP A 538 0.30 11.91 -13.68
CA ASP A 538 0.84 11.38 -12.42
C ASP A 538 1.16 9.88 -12.49
N ILE A 539 0.63 9.17 -13.49
CA ILE A 539 0.67 7.71 -13.56
C ILE A 539 2.10 7.18 -13.51
N LEU A 540 3.03 7.78 -14.24
CA LEU A 540 4.45 7.36 -14.25
C LEU A 540 5.09 7.48 -12.86
N ALA A 541 4.82 8.58 -12.16
CA ALA A 541 5.29 8.80 -10.79
C ALA A 541 4.60 7.86 -9.79
N MET A 542 3.27 7.67 -9.92
CA MET A 542 2.49 6.76 -9.08
C MET A 542 2.97 5.31 -9.20
N LYS A 543 3.23 4.83 -10.43
CA LYS A 543 3.78 3.47 -10.66
C LYS A 543 5.18 3.28 -10.10
N LYS A 544 5.97 4.35 -10.03
CA LYS A 544 7.35 4.30 -9.51
C LYS A 544 7.39 4.43 -7.99
N ALA A 545 6.45 5.13 -7.38
CA ALA A 545 6.37 5.30 -5.92
C ALA A 545 6.21 3.95 -5.19
N ASP A 546 6.68 3.88 -3.94
CA ASP A 546 6.51 2.69 -3.10
C ASP A 546 5.03 2.44 -2.78
N CYS A 547 4.24 3.50 -2.68
CA CYS A 547 2.80 3.44 -2.59
C CYS A 547 2.13 4.56 -3.40
N SER A 548 1.12 4.22 -4.18
CA SER A 548 0.32 5.16 -4.96
C SER A 548 -1.12 5.26 -4.47
N ILE A 549 -1.63 6.49 -4.42
CA ILE A 549 -2.94 6.82 -3.88
C ILE A 549 -3.69 7.67 -4.90
N ALA A 550 -4.93 7.30 -5.21
CA ALA A 550 -5.81 8.08 -6.07
C ALA A 550 -7.11 8.48 -5.36
N MET A 551 -7.69 9.58 -5.84
CA MET A 551 -9.05 9.98 -5.52
C MET A 551 -10.00 9.31 -6.52
N ALA A 552 -11.16 8.82 -6.09
CA ALA A 552 -12.13 8.22 -7.00
C ALA A 552 -12.72 9.23 -8.00
N SER A 553 -12.72 10.53 -7.65
CA SER A 553 -13.09 11.62 -8.58
C SER A 553 -12.01 11.93 -9.62
N GLY A 554 -10.83 11.33 -9.51
CA GLY A 554 -9.75 11.51 -10.48
C GLY A 554 -10.00 10.74 -11.78
N ASN A 555 -9.03 10.82 -12.67
CA ASN A 555 -9.07 10.11 -13.93
C ASN A 555 -9.11 8.60 -13.73
N SER A 556 -9.90 7.88 -14.51
CA SER A 556 -10.04 6.41 -14.40
C SER A 556 -8.71 5.67 -14.52
N ALA A 557 -7.79 6.20 -15.32
CA ALA A 557 -6.44 5.68 -15.48
C ALA A 557 -5.59 5.80 -14.21
N ALA A 558 -5.63 6.96 -13.53
CA ALA A 558 -4.94 7.17 -12.26
C ALA A 558 -5.51 6.26 -11.16
N VAL A 559 -6.84 6.10 -11.12
CA VAL A 559 -7.52 5.20 -10.19
C VAL A 559 -7.08 3.75 -10.39
N GLN A 560 -7.05 3.26 -11.63
CA GLN A 560 -6.61 1.89 -11.93
C GLN A 560 -5.11 1.66 -11.70
N ALA A 561 -4.29 2.69 -11.92
CA ALA A 561 -2.84 2.62 -11.70
C ALA A 561 -2.46 2.65 -10.22
N SER A 562 -3.37 3.09 -9.34
CA SER A 562 -3.10 3.27 -7.90
C SER A 562 -3.23 1.97 -7.12
N GLN A 563 -2.54 1.90 -5.98
CA GLN A 563 -2.65 0.81 -5.02
C GLN A 563 -3.74 1.05 -3.98
N VAL A 564 -4.02 2.32 -3.70
CA VAL A 564 -5.02 2.76 -2.74
C VAL A 564 -5.94 3.79 -3.40
N VAL A 565 -7.25 3.61 -3.26
CA VAL A 565 -8.26 4.55 -3.78
C VAL A 565 -9.13 5.07 -2.65
N LEU A 566 -9.24 6.39 -2.53
CA LEU A 566 -10.17 7.06 -1.63
C LEU A 566 -11.51 7.23 -2.35
N LEU A 567 -12.51 6.40 -2.00
CA LEU A 567 -13.76 6.26 -2.76
C LEU A 567 -14.65 7.50 -2.70
N ASP A 568 -14.64 8.22 -1.58
CA ASP A 568 -15.32 9.49 -1.41
C ASP A 568 -14.47 10.70 -1.82
N SER A 569 -13.28 10.45 -2.37
CA SER A 569 -12.30 11.48 -2.74
C SER A 569 -11.91 12.42 -1.59
N ASN A 570 -12.00 11.96 -0.35
CA ASN A 570 -11.68 12.72 0.85
C ASN A 570 -10.27 12.42 1.35
N PHE A 571 -9.35 13.36 1.14
CA PHE A 571 -7.95 13.24 1.55
C PHE A 571 -7.78 13.14 3.10
N ALA A 572 -8.76 13.60 3.88
CA ALA A 572 -8.75 13.48 5.35
C ALA A 572 -8.75 12.03 5.85
N LYS A 573 -9.02 11.05 5.00
CA LYS A 573 -8.96 9.62 5.35
C LYS A 573 -7.53 9.05 5.33
N MET A 574 -6.57 9.78 4.77
CA MET A 574 -5.18 9.32 4.69
C MET A 574 -4.54 9.04 6.06
N PRO A 575 -4.73 9.86 7.11
CA PRO A 575 -4.31 9.50 8.46
C PRO A 575 -4.82 8.15 8.94
N ASP A 576 -6.07 7.81 8.64
CA ASP A 576 -6.66 6.53 9.01
C ASP A 576 -5.98 5.35 8.31
N VAL A 577 -5.64 5.51 7.02
CA VAL A 577 -4.94 4.48 6.24
C VAL A 577 -3.55 4.22 6.81
N VAL A 578 -2.78 5.28 7.12
CA VAL A 578 -1.45 5.16 7.72
C VAL A 578 -1.53 4.54 9.12
N ASN A 579 -2.50 4.95 9.94
CA ASN A 579 -2.71 4.42 11.28
C ASN A 579 -3.08 2.94 11.24
N GLU A 580 -3.92 2.52 10.30
CA GLU A 580 -4.29 1.12 10.15
C GLU A 580 -3.07 0.28 9.70
N GLY A 581 -2.25 0.78 8.79
CA GLY A 581 -0.99 0.14 8.40
C GLY A 581 -0.03 -0.03 9.58
N ARG A 582 0.18 1.02 10.37
CA ARG A 582 1.02 0.98 11.58
C ARG A 582 0.50 -0.03 12.59
N ARG A 583 -0.81 -0.07 12.81
CA ARG A 583 -1.44 -1.04 13.69
C ARG A 583 -1.14 -2.46 13.28
N VAL A 584 -1.30 -2.78 12.00
CA VAL A 584 -1.04 -4.12 11.45
C VAL A 584 0.41 -4.51 11.65
N VAL A 585 1.34 -3.69 11.19
CA VAL A 585 2.79 -4.00 11.26
C VAL A 585 3.26 -4.12 12.72
N ASN A 586 2.89 -3.19 13.60
CA ASN A 586 3.27 -3.22 15.01
C ASN A 586 2.73 -4.47 15.72
N ASN A 587 1.48 -4.85 15.46
CA ASN A 587 0.86 -6.02 16.07
C ASN A 587 1.48 -7.32 15.54
N ILE A 588 1.75 -7.41 14.24
CA ILE A 588 2.43 -8.59 13.66
C ILE A 588 3.86 -8.69 14.20
N GLN A 589 4.60 -7.58 14.35
CA GLN A 589 5.94 -7.60 14.96
C GLN A 589 5.92 -8.17 16.38
N ARG A 590 4.96 -7.73 17.21
CA ARG A 590 4.81 -8.26 18.57
C ARG A 590 4.54 -9.75 18.58
N SER A 591 3.55 -10.17 17.80
CA SER A 591 3.19 -11.58 17.72
C SER A 591 4.32 -12.43 17.19
N ALA A 592 5.01 -11.97 16.14
CA ALA A 592 6.18 -12.66 15.59
C ALA A 592 7.29 -12.82 16.64
N SER A 593 7.51 -11.80 17.47
CA SER A 593 8.50 -11.90 18.55
C SER A 593 8.15 -12.99 19.56
N LEU A 594 6.87 -13.11 19.97
CA LEU A 594 6.43 -14.18 20.86
C LEU A 594 6.61 -15.58 20.25
N PHE A 595 6.25 -15.76 18.97
CA PHE A 595 6.46 -17.04 18.30
C PHE A 595 7.93 -17.43 18.20
N LEU A 596 8.81 -16.46 17.88
CA LEU A 596 10.22 -16.73 17.67
C LEU A 596 10.97 -17.09 18.97
N VAL A 597 10.52 -16.66 20.14
CA VAL A 597 11.12 -17.07 21.43
C VAL A 597 11.15 -18.60 21.52
N LYS A 598 9.99 -19.24 21.34
CA LYS A 598 9.88 -20.70 21.39
C LYS A 598 10.75 -21.37 20.31
N ASN A 599 10.74 -20.82 19.10
CA ASN A 599 11.46 -21.42 17.99
C ASN A 599 12.98 -21.36 18.22
N ILE A 600 13.50 -20.23 18.73
CA ILE A 600 14.92 -20.06 19.08
C ILE A 600 15.29 -21.02 20.21
N PHE A 601 14.49 -21.08 21.28
CA PHE A 601 14.68 -22.03 22.37
C PHE A 601 14.75 -23.47 21.86
N SER A 602 13.74 -23.91 21.08
CA SER A 602 13.67 -25.30 20.61
C SER A 602 14.80 -25.68 19.69
N LEU A 603 15.25 -24.77 18.80
CA LEU A 603 16.41 -24.98 17.95
C LEU A 603 17.68 -25.14 18.77
N LEU A 604 17.94 -24.22 19.70
CA LEU A 604 19.14 -24.25 20.54
C LEU A 604 19.16 -25.46 21.49
N MET A 605 17.99 -25.81 22.04
CA MET A 605 17.83 -26.95 22.91
C MET A 605 17.98 -28.29 22.16
N ALA A 606 17.51 -28.36 20.90
CA ALA A 606 17.73 -29.52 20.05
C ALA A 606 19.21 -29.72 19.73
N ILE A 607 19.94 -28.65 19.39
CA ILE A 607 21.40 -28.70 19.17
C ILE A 607 22.14 -29.10 20.47
N PHE A 608 21.73 -28.52 21.60
CA PHE A 608 22.28 -28.83 22.89
C PHE A 608 22.06 -30.31 23.26
N ALA A 609 20.88 -30.85 23.01
CA ALA A 609 20.56 -32.25 23.21
C ALA A 609 21.45 -33.20 22.37
N LEU A 610 21.68 -32.81 21.08
CA LEU A 610 22.57 -33.54 20.19
C LEU A 610 24.04 -33.53 20.69
N LEU A 611 24.53 -32.37 21.12
CA LEU A 611 25.92 -32.22 21.58
C LEU A 611 26.20 -32.98 22.85
N LEU A 612 25.24 -33.02 23.80
CA LEU A 612 25.42 -33.72 25.10
C LEU A 612 24.91 -35.16 25.08
N THR A 613 24.41 -35.65 23.96
CA THR A 613 23.85 -37.00 23.82
C THR A 613 22.75 -37.29 24.85
N ILE A 614 21.80 -36.32 24.99
CA ILE A 614 20.65 -36.43 25.89
C ILE A 614 19.34 -36.40 25.09
N ASN A 615 18.26 -36.92 25.69
CA ASN A 615 16.95 -36.77 25.13
C ASN A 615 16.43 -35.34 25.28
N TYR A 616 15.65 -34.87 24.36
CA TYR A 616 15.00 -33.54 24.44
C TYR A 616 14.12 -33.49 25.70
N PRO A 617 14.22 -32.44 26.54
CA PRO A 617 13.68 -32.47 27.90
C PRO A 617 12.16 -32.28 28.00
N LEU A 618 11.49 -31.85 26.92
CA LEU A 618 10.06 -31.56 26.90
C LEU A 618 9.29 -32.61 26.09
N GLN A 619 7.99 -32.71 26.36
CA GLN A 619 7.02 -33.50 25.59
C GLN A 619 6.17 -32.57 24.67
N PRO A 620 5.57 -33.09 23.56
CA PRO A 620 4.72 -32.32 22.67
C PRO A 620 3.54 -31.64 23.37
N SER A 621 2.91 -32.32 24.33
CA SER A 621 1.82 -31.80 25.17
C SER A 621 2.25 -30.56 25.99
N GLN A 622 3.45 -30.58 26.56
CA GLN A 622 4.00 -29.45 27.33
C GLN A 622 4.28 -28.24 26.42
N ILE A 623 4.80 -28.46 25.21
CA ILE A 623 5.00 -27.41 24.21
C ILE A 623 3.67 -26.82 23.77
N THR A 624 2.63 -27.65 23.64
CA THR A 624 1.29 -27.18 23.32
C THR A 624 0.74 -26.25 24.42
N LEU A 625 0.95 -26.56 25.71
CA LEU A 625 0.57 -25.69 26.82
C LEU A 625 1.23 -24.32 26.74
N ILE A 626 2.55 -24.31 26.56
CA ILE A 626 3.36 -23.08 26.42
C ILE A 626 2.83 -22.28 25.21
N SER A 627 2.72 -22.92 24.04
CA SER A 627 2.29 -22.29 22.81
C SER A 627 0.88 -21.69 22.89
N ALA A 628 -0.06 -22.35 23.57
CA ALA A 628 -1.43 -21.88 23.67
C ALA A 628 -1.55 -20.61 24.53
N PHE A 629 -0.95 -20.59 25.73
CA PHE A 629 -1.21 -19.56 26.73
C PHE A 629 -0.15 -18.46 26.82
N THR A 630 1.11 -18.72 26.43
CA THR A 630 2.14 -17.68 26.42
C THR A 630 2.39 -17.06 25.04
N ILE A 631 1.91 -17.70 23.97
CA ILE A 631 2.13 -17.26 22.57
C ILE A 631 0.82 -17.05 21.83
N GLY A 632 0.02 -18.11 21.60
CA GLY A 632 -1.15 -18.08 20.72
C GLY A 632 -2.23 -17.13 21.19
N LEU A 633 -2.75 -17.37 22.42
CA LEU A 633 -3.79 -16.54 23.01
C LEU A 633 -3.38 -15.07 23.14
N PRO A 634 -2.21 -14.72 23.75
CA PRO A 634 -1.81 -13.32 23.83
C PRO A 634 -1.51 -12.69 22.47
N SER A 635 -0.91 -13.40 21.52
CA SER A 635 -0.67 -12.91 20.18
C SER A 635 -1.97 -12.55 19.46
N PHE A 636 -2.97 -13.41 19.55
CA PHE A 636 -4.29 -13.16 18.95
C PHE A 636 -4.97 -11.94 19.58
N LEU A 637 -4.99 -11.84 20.92
CA LEU A 637 -5.59 -10.73 21.61
C LEU A 637 -4.85 -9.41 21.33
N LEU A 638 -3.51 -9.40 21.37
CA LEU A 638 -2.70 -8.21 21.07
C LEU A 638 -2.82 -7.77 19.61
N ALA A 639 -3.12 -8.67 18.67
CA ALA A 639 -3.39 -8.32 17.28
C ALA A 639 -4.66 -7.46 17.10
N LEU A 640 -5.57 -7.47 18.07
CA LEU A 640 -6.78 -6.64 18.06
C LEU A 640 -6.53 -5.22 18.58
N GLU A 641 -5.38 -4.97 19.22
CA GLU A 641 -5.05 -3.66 19.80
C GLU A 641 -4.86 -2.57 18.73
N SER A 642 -5.29 -1.34 19.05
CA SER A 642 -5.00 -0.15 18.26
C SER A 642 -3.62 0.41 18.62
N ASN A 643 -2.59 0.00 17.89
CA ASN A 643 -1.22 0.49 18.09
C ASN A 643 -0.76 1.29 16.86
N HIS A 644 -0.75 2.60 16.97
CA HIS A 644 -0.43 3.54 15.90
C HIS A 644 0.99 4.12 16.00
N ASN A 645 1.85 3.54 16.83
CA ASN A 645 3.23 4.02 16.99
C ASN A 645 3.97 3.98 15.65
N ARG A 646 4.85 4.97 15.44
CA ARG A 646 5.68 5.05 14.23
C ARG A 646 6.58 3.82 14.15
N ILE A 647 6.61 3.17 12.98
CA ILE A 647 7.49 2.04 12.70
C ILE A 647 8.89 2.57 12.41
N ARG A 648 9.89 1.98 13.06
CA ARG A 648 11.31 2.29 12.83
C ARG A 648 12.06 1.01 12.49
N GLY A 649 13.00 1.10 11.55
CA GLY A 649 13.84 -0.03 11.13
C GLY A 649 13.10 -1.13 10.37
N LYS A 650 13.84 -2.18 10.04
CA LYS A 650 13.31 -3.34 9.29
C LYS A 650 12.53 -4.28 10.19
N PHE A 651 11.62 -5.06 9.57
CA PHE A 651 10.74 -5.98 10.29
C PHE A 651 11.52 -7.04 11.09
N MET A 652 12.37 -7.83 10.42
CA MET A 652 13.03 -8.99 11.03
C MET A 652 14.04 -8.62 12.14
N PRO A 653 14.91 -7.62 11.97
CA PRO A 653 15.79 -7.18 13.06
C PRO A 653 15.05 -6.79 14.32
N ASN A 654 13.94 -6.06 14.20
CA ASN A 654 13.11 -5.66 15.34
C ASN A 654 12.46 -6.86 16.04
N VAL A 655 12.00 -7.85 15.27
CA VAL A 655 11.43 -9.09 15.81
C VAL A 655 12.47 -9.90 16.54
N LEU A 656 13.65 -10.09 15.94
CA LEU A 656 14.75 -10.85 16.52
C LEU A 656 15.32 -10.19 17.79
N ALA A 657 15.49 -8.88 17.81
CA ALA A 657 15.96 -8.15 18.99
C ALA A 657 15.09 -8.39 20.22
N ARG A 658 13.78 -8.59 20.03
CA ARG A 658 12.82 -8.87 21.11
C ARG A 658 12.68 -10.36 21.43
N ALA A 659 12.95 -11.25 20.47
CA ALA A 659 12.78 -12.68 20.66
C ALA A 659 14.02 -13.38 21.20
N ILE A 660 15.21 -12.97 20.75
CA ILE A 660 16.49 -13.60 21.15
C ILE A 660 16.71 -13.57 22.67
N PRO A 661 16.46 -12.46 23.41
CA PRO A 661 16.63 -12.46 24.87
C PRO A 661 15.83 -13.56 25.55
N GLY A 662 14.56 -13.73 25.16
CA GLY A 662 13.71 -14.77 25.72
C GLY A 662 14.19 -16.17 25.37
N GLY A 663 14.46 -16.45 24.08
CA GLY A 663 14.89 -17.76 23.64
C GLY A 663 16.25 -18.20 24.22
N LEU A 664 17.21 -17.27 24.36
CA LEU A 664 18.48 -17.54 25.01
C LEU A 664 18.34 -17.76 26.53
N THR A 665 17.49 -16.97 27.21
CA THR A 665 17.22 -17.15 28.64
C THR A 665 16.55 -18.50 28.87
N ASP A 666 15.60 -18.90 28.09
CA ASP A 666 14.98 -20.22 28.14
C ASP A 666 15.98 -21.34 27.94
N TRP A 667 16.83 -21.23 26.92
CA TRP A 667 17.87 -22.22 26.63
C TRP A 667 18.88 -22.36 27.76
N LEU A 668 19.36 -21.25 28.34
CA LEU A 668 20.30 -21.27 29.47
C LEU A 668 19.65 -21.87 30.71
N ALA A 669 18.42 -21.42 31.04
CA ALA A 669 17.74 -21.91 32.24
C ALA A 669 17.43 -23.42 32.15
N VAL A 670 16.87 -23.87 31.03
CA VAL A 670 16.55 -25.29 30.84
C VAL A 670 17.82 -26.11 30.66
N GLY A 671 18.87 -25.61 29.99
CA GLY A 671 20.14 -26.28 29.86
C GLY A 671 20.81 -26.53 31.21
N ILE A 672 20.85 -25.53 32.11
CA ILE A 672 21.34 -25.68 33.49
C ILE A 672 20.45 -26.66 34.28
N LEU A 673 19.12 -26.58 34.13
CA LEU A 673 18.19 -27.52 34.76
C LEU A 673 18.52 -28.97 34.39
N VAL A 674 18.74 -29.24 33.10
CA VAL A 674 19.01 -30.61 32.62
C VAL A 674 20.34 -31.14 33.21
N ILE A 675 21.37 -30.29 33.18
CA ILE A 675 22.67 -30.65 33.78
C ILE A 675 22.54 -30.88 35.29
N ALA A 676 21.95 -29.95 36.03
CA ALA A 676 21.75 -30.04 37.46
C ALA A 676 20.86 -31.27 37.83
N GLY A 677 19.79 -31.49 37.05
CA GLY A 677 18.87 -32.60 37.23
C GLY A 677 19.54 -33.98 37.07
N SER A 678 20.52 -34.09 36.17
CA SER A 678 21.31 -35.32 36.04
C SER A 678 22.18 -35.63 37.26
N TYR A 679 22.75 -34.60 37.90
CA TYR A 679 23.53 -34.76 39.14
C TYR A 679 22.68 -35.13 40.37
N ILE A 680 21.42 -34.60 40.42
CA ILE A 680 20.51 -34.80 41.54
C ILE A 680 19.55 -35.99 41.28
N GLN A 681 19.70 -36.64 40.14
CA GLN A 681 18.89 -37.81 39.71
C GLN A 681 17.38 -37.49 39.64
N LEU A 682 16.99 -36.34 39.13
CA LEU A 682 15.62 -36.01 38.86
C LEU A 682 15.06 -36.90 37.73
N ASP A 683 13.82 -37.40 37.90
CA ASP A 683 13.17 -38.13 36.85
C ASP A 683 12.80 -37.19 35.66
N HIS A 684 12.57 -37.80 34.50
CA HIS A 684 12.26 -37.04 33.29
C HIS A 684 10.96 -36.20 33.37
N GLY A 685 9.97 -36.68 34.10
CA GLY A 685 8.71 -36.00 34.35
C GLY A 685 8.91 -34.70 35.15
N GLN A 686 9.76 -34.77 36.18
CA GLN A 686 10.11 -33.62 37.02
C GLN A 686 10.95 -32.59 36.24
N VAL A 687 11.91 -33.04 35.43
CA VAL A 687 12.69 -32.15 34.56
C VAL A 687 11.79 -31.46 33.54
N GLY A 688 10.93 -32.22 32.87
CA GLY A 688 9.99 -31.67 31.87
C GLY A 688 8.99 -30.65 32.48
N THR A 689 8.45 -30.97 33.69
CA THR A 689 7.55 -30.07 34.40
C THR A 689 8.26 -28.80 34.84
N THR A 690 9.46 -28.91 35.44
CA THR A 690 10.24 -27.74 35.85
C THR A 690 10.63 -26.88 34.66
N ALA A 691 11.05 -27.48 33.55
CA ALA A 691 11.35 -26.78 32.30
C ALA A 691 10.12 -26.04 31.76
N THR A 692 8.95 -26.69 31.77
CA THR A 692 7.69 -26.08 31.35
C THR A 692 7.35 -24.85 32.19
N MET A 693 7.53 -24.91 33.52
CA MET A 693 7.27 -23.77 34.40
C MET A 693 8.23 -22.62 34.15
N LEU A 694 9.53 -22.90 33.89
CA LEU A 694 10.53 -21.88 33.53
C LEU A 694 10.18 -21.20 32.21
N LEU A 695 9.84 -21.99 31.20
CA LEU A 695 9.45 -21.47 29.88
C LEU A 695 8.18 -20.59 29.94
N ILE A 696 7.20 -20.99 30.75
CA ILE A 696 6.01 -20.17 31.00
C ILE A 696 6.41 -18.85 31.69
N ALA A 697 7.27 -18.91 32.69
CA ALA A 697 7.72 -17.72 33.43
C ALA A 697 8.47 -16.76 32.52
N VAL A 698 9.42 -17.23 31.72
CA VAL A 698 10.15 -16.40 30.76
C VAL A 698 9.21 -15.89 29.65
N GLY A 699 8.28 -16.72 29.15
CA GLY A 699 7.27 -16.30 28.19
C GLY A 699 6.40 -15.15 28.71
N MET A 700 6.02 -15.17 30.00
CA MET A 700 5.32 -14.05 30.65
C MET A 700 6.21 -12.81 30.78
N MET A 701 7.52 -12.96 31.05
CA MET A 701 8.48 -11.82 31.05
C MET A 701 8.60 -11.21 29.67
N VAL A 702 8.73 -12.03 28.64
CA VAL A 702 8.76 -11.55 27.22
C VAL A 702 7.47 -10.83 26.87
N MET A 703 6.31 -11.39 27.21
CA MET A 703 5.01 -10.76 26.98
C MET A 703 4.90 -9.40 27.69
N TYR A 704 5.40 -9.29 28.93
CA TYR A 704 5.48 -8.02 29.64
C TYR A 704 6.36 -7.01 28.90
N HIS A 705 7.57 -7.41 28.53
CA HIS A 705 8.54 -6.56 27.83
C HIS A 705 8.00 -6.04 26.48
N ILE A 706 7.40 -6.91 25.68
CA ILE A 706 6.80 -6.54 24.38
C ILE A 706 5.55 -5.67 24.56
N SER A 707 4.86 -5.79 25.68
CA SER A 707 3.64 -5.02 26.00
C SER A 707 3.92 -3.69 26.66
N ALA A 708 5.15 -3.39 27.07
CA ALA A 708 5.52 -2.10 27.66
C ALA A 708 5.39 -0.92 26.66
N PRO A 709 4.96 0.28 27.07
CA PRO A 709 4.33 0.57 28.35
C PRO A 709 2.94 -0.06 28.46
N LEU A 710 2.59 -0.54 29.65
CA LEU A 710 1.31 -1.21 29.89
C LEU A 710 0.13 -0.23 29.80
N ASN A 711 -0.95 -0.68 29.18
CA ASN A 711 -2.24 -0.03 29.20
C ASN A 711 -3.32 -1.01 29.72
N LYS A 712 -4.52 -0.52 29.96
CA LYS A 712 -5.64 -1.34 30.48
C LYS A 712 -5.92 -2.61 29.64
N PHE A 713 -5.75 -2.51 28.32
CA PHE A 713 -5.98 -3.65 27.41
C PHE A 713 -4.88 -4.71 27.56
N ARG A 714 -3.61 -4.30 27.48
CA ARG A 714 -2.43 -5.18 27.62
C ARG A 714 -2.40 -5.87 28.97
N THR A 715 -2.71 -5.12 30.05
CA THR A 715 -2.83 -5.69 31.40
C THR A 715 -3.90 -6.77 31.46
N ARG A 716 -5.06 -6.55 30.85
CA ARG A 716 -6.11 -7.59 30.76
C ARG A 716 -5.63 -8.83 30.01
N VAL A 717 -4.94 -8.66 28.87
CA VAL A 717 -4.39 -9.79 28.12
C VAL A 717 -3.41 -10.61 28.97
N MET A 718 -2.52 -9.93 29.73
CA MET A 718 -1.60 -10.60 30.64
C MET A 718 -2.31 -11.37 31.73
N ILE A 719 -3.32 -10.78 32.36
CA ILE A 719 -4.11 -11.45 33.41
C ILE A 719 -4.86 -12.66 32.85
N ILE A 720 -5.50 -12.54 31.66
CA ILE A 720 -6.20 -13.66 31.02
C ILE A 720 -5.24 -14.79 30.71
N SER A 721 -4.06 -14.49 30.17
CA SER A 721 -3.03 -15.49 29.87
C SER A 721 -2.53 -16.18 31.15
N PHE A 722 -2.29 -15.43 32.21
CA PHE A 722 -1.86 -15.95 33.52
C PHE A 722 -2.91 -16.86 34.15
N ILE A 723 -4.19 -16.41 34.16
CA ILE A 723 -5.30 -17.26 34.66
C ILE A 723 -5.45 -18.51 33.81
N GLY A 724 -5.31 -18.40 32.49
CA GLY A 724 -5.36 -19.53 31.57
C GLY A 724 -4.28 -20.58 31.87
N VAL A 725 -3.04 -20.13 32.13
CA VAL A 725 -1.91 -21.01 32.54
C VAL A 725 -2.24 -21.71 33.85
N ILE A 726 -2.66 -20.98 34.88
CA ILE A 726 -2.98 -21.57 36.21
C ILE A 726 -4.13 -22.56 36.05
N GLY A 727 -5.18 -22.21 35.34
CA GLY A 727 -6.30 -23.10 35.06
C GLY A 727 -5.87 -24.38 34.34
N ALA A 728 -5.00 -24.26 33.32
CA ALA A 728 -4.48 -25.43 32.60
C ALA A 728 -3.64 -26.34 33.51
N ILE A 729 -2.80 -25.76 34.38
CA ILE A 729 -1.99 -26.52 35.34
C ILE A 729 -2.88 -27.26 36.36
N ILE A 730 -3.92 -26.60 36.88
CA ILE A 730 -4.76 -27.20 37.94
C ILE A 730 -5.69 -28.29 37.36
N PHE A 731 -6.40 -27.97 36.27
CA PHE A 731 -7.48 -28.82 35.75
C PHE A 731 -7.02 -29.82 34.69
N PHE A 732 -5.92 -29.51 33.96
CA PHE A 732 -5.47 -30.27 32.79
C PHE A 732 -4.03 -30.80 32.92
N HIS A 733 -3.44 -30.86 34.15
CA HIS A 733 -2.06 -31.32 34.35
C HIS A 733 -1.77 -32.69 33.72
N ARG A 734 -2.72 -33.64 33.77
CA ARG A 734 -2.58 -34.98 33.15
C ARG A 734 -2.51 -34.90 31.62
N LEU A 735 -3.30 -34.00 31.02
CA LEU A 735 -3.33 -33.80 29.56
C LEU A 735 -1.99 -33.22 29.08
N PHE A 736 -1.41 -32.31 29.85
CA PHE A 736 -0.14 -31.68 29.52
C PHE A 736 1.08 -32.42 30.13
N SER A 737 0.90 -33.65 30.55
CA SER A 737 1.97 -34.51 31.08
C SER A 737 2.80 -33.84 32.19
N LEU A 738 2.14 -33.06 33.07
CA LEU A 738 2.78 -32.41 34.20
C LEU A 738 2.76 -33.34 35.41
N THR A 739 3.91 -33.50 36.08
CA THR A 739 4.09 -34.28 37.30
C THR A 739 4.22 -33.35 38.51
N ALA A 740 3.92 -33.87 39.70
CA ALA A 740 4.13 -33.15 40.95
C ALA A 740 5.63 -32.92 41.18
N LEU A 741 5.99 -31.68 41.54
CA LEU A 741 7.37 -31.31 41.82
C LEU A 741 7.78 -31.78 43.23
N ASN A 742 8.93 -32.36 43.35
CA ASN A 742 9.56 -32.66 44.66
C ASN A 742 10.34 -31.41 45.19
N ASN A 743 10.83 -31.46 46.39
CA ASN A 743 11.51 -30.35 47.04
C ASN A 743 12.79 -29.90 46.27
N HIS A 744 13.51 -30.83 45.64
CA HIS A 744 14.70 -30.52 44.84
C HIS A 744 14.31 -29.78 43.53
N SER A 745 13.28 -30.27 42.81
CA SER A 745 12.78 -29.64 41.60
C SER A 745 12.24 -28.24 41.89
N LEU A 746 11.53 -28.09 43.02
CA LEU A 746 10.98 -26.78 43.44
C LEU A 746 12.11 -25.79 43.79
N PHE A 747 13.14 -26.25 44.51
CA PHE A 747 14.30 -25.42 44.82
C PHE A 747 15.03 -24.95 43.57
N ILE A 748 15.30 -25.86 42.61
CA ILE A 748 15.93 -25.52 41.34
C ILE A 748 15.05 -24.54 40.54
N LEU A 749 13.75 -24.78 40.50
CA LEU A 749 12.80 -23.89 39.82
C LEU A 749 12.91 -22.45 40.35
N VAL A 750 12.91 -22.27 41.67
CA VAL A 750 12.99 -20.95 42.30
C VAL A 750 14.35 -20.29 41.99
N VAL A 751 15.44 -21.00 42.12
CA VAL A 751 16.78 -20.44 41.83
C VAL A 751 16.93 -20.03 40.38
N LEU A 752 16.51 -20.89 39.43
CA LEU A 752 16.58 -20.60 37.99
C LEU A 752 15.60 -19.53 37.57
N PHE A 753 14.45 -19.41 38.23
CA PHE A 753 13.49 -18.32 37.96
C PHE A 753 14.13 -16.95 38.24
N PHE A 754 14.79 -16.75 39.41
CA PHE A 754 15.47 -15.49 39.73
C PHE A 754 16.69 -15.25 38.83
N ALA A 755 17.44 -16.30 38.51
CA ALA A 755 18.51 -16.19 37.50
C ALA A 755 17.98 -15.78 36.12
N ALA A 756 16.89 -16.38 35.67
CA ALA A 756 16.26 -16.04 34.40
C ALA A 756 15.82 -14.57 34.32
N ILE A 757 15.29 -14.01 35.40
CA ILE A 757 14.94 -12.58 35.46
C ILE A 757 16.16 -11.69 35.16
N THR A 758 17.27 -12.02 35.79
CA THR A 758 18.53 -11.25 35.65
C THR A 758 19.11 -11.38 34.24
N ILE A 759 19.19 -12.61 33.74
CA ILE A 759 19.69 -12.92 32.39
C ILE A 759 18.83 -12.25 31.34
N PHE A 760 17.54 -12.38 31.45
CA PHE A 760 16.59 -11.77 30.49
C PHE A 760 16.75 -10.26 30.43
N ARG A 761 16.79 -9.56 31.57
CA ARG A 761 16.99 -8.12 31.64
C ARG A 761 18.29 -7.67 31.00
N TRP A 762 19.38 -8.39 31.29
CA TRP A 762 20.71 -8.08 30.75
C TRP A 762 20.74 -8.25 29.21
N LEU A 763 20.25 -9.40 28.72
CA LEU A 763 20.18 -9.68 27.29
C LEU A 763 19.25 -8.71 26.55
N SER A 764 18.11 -8.34 27.14
CA SER A 764 17.18 -7.38 26.52
C SER A 764 17.85 -6.00 26.36
N ARG A 765 18.57 -5.51 27.35
CA ARG A 765 19.30 -4.23 27.24
C ARG A 765 20.31 -4.24 26.10
N ILE A 766 21.12 -5.28 26.03
CA ILE A 766 22.13 -5.41 24.96
C ILE A 766 21.47 -5.40 23.59
N LEU A 767 20.42 -6.20 23.40
CA LEU A 767 19.81 -6.36 22.08
C LEU A 767 18.95 -5.17 21.67
N ASP A 768 18.34 -4.44 22.61
CA ASP A 768 17.69 -3.17 22.32
C ASP A 768 18.69 -2.09 21.89
N GLY A 769 19.88 -2.07 22.52
CA GLY A 769 21.01 -1.24 22.08
C GLY A 769 21.44 -1.57 20.64
N VAL A 770 21.64 -2.85 20.35
CA VAL A 770 22.01 -3.31 19.00
C VAL A 770 20.93 -2.99 17.98
N ALA A 771 19.65 -3.17 18.32
CA ALA A 771 18.53 -2.86 17.43
C ALA A 771 18.51 -1.37 17.05
N GLU A 772 18.77 -0.46 18.01
CA GLU A 772 18.82 0.98 17.74
C GLU A 772 20.01 1.35 16.85
N VAL A 773 21.15 0.72 17.03
CA VAL A 773 22.32 0.86 16.15
C VAL A 773 21.97 0.44 14.72
N LEU A 774 21.26 -0.70 14.54
CA LEU A 774 20.83 -1.17 13.23
C LEU A 774 19.84 -0.22 12.56
N VAL A 775 18.94 0.40 13.34
CA VAL A 775 18.00 1.42 12.83
C VAL A 775 18.75 2.65 12.31
N VAL A 776 19.73 3.14 13.07
CA VAL A 776 20.53 4.31 12.67
C VAL A 776 21.44 3.97 11.48
N PHE A 777 21.98 2.77 11.44
CA PHE A 777 22.77 2.27 10.30
C PHE A 777 21.92 2.23 9.01
N ASP A 778 20.69 1.74 9.08
CA ASP A 778 19.80 1.68 7.92
C ASP A 778 19.42 3.09 7.41
N GLN A 779 19.31 4.09 8.31
CA GLN A 779 19.04 5.49 7.98
C GLN A 779 20.25 6.25 7.41
N LYS A 780 21.42 6.10 8.01
CA LYS A 780 22.66 6.83 7.64
C LYS A 780 23.52 6.09 6.62
N ARG A 781 23.31 4.80 6.42
CA ARG A 781 24.11 3.91 5.54
C ARG A 781 25.60 4.09 5.80
N LEU A 782 26.40 4.32 4.72
CA LEU A 782 27.85 4.48 4.77
C LEU A 782 28.36 5.76 5.49
N LYS A 783 27.48 6.66 5.92
CA LYS A 783 27.85 7.92 6.63
C LYS A 783 27.76 7.81 8.15
N MET A 784 27.59 6.60 8.71
CA MET A 784 27.49 6.40 10.14
C MET A 784 28.87 6.48 10.80
N THR A 785 28.99 7.29 11.85
CA THR A 785 30.21 7.44 12.65
C THR A 785 30.16 6.55 13.89
N LEU A 786 31.33 6.26 14.50
CA LEU A 786 31.41 5.55 15.78
C LEU A 786 30.65 6.28 16.90
N GLY A 787 30.62 7.62 16.89
CA GLY A 787 29.83 8.41 17.82
C GLY A 787 28.31 8.20 17.65
N ASP A 788 27.85 8.07 16.42
CA ASP A 788 26.44 7.76 16.12
C ASP A 788 26.06 6.37 16.64
N MET A 789 26.96 5.39 16.52
CA MET A 789 26.77 4.02 17.05
C MET A 789 26.63 4.02 18.56
N LYS A 790 27.53 4.70 19.25
CA LYS A 790 27.52 4.79 20.72
C LYS A 790 26.23 5.47 21.22
N THR A 791 25.87 6.61 20.65
CA THR A 791 24.66 7.36 21.03
C THR A 791 23.39 6.57 20.71
N ALA A 792 23.36 5.80 19.60
CA ALA A 792 22.23 4.93 19.26
C ALA A 792 22.12 3.76 20.25
N TYR A 793 23.23 3.15 20.61
CA TYR A 793 23.28 2.04 21.57
C TYR A 793 22.77 2.48 22.95
N GLU A 794 23.29 3.59 23.50
CA GLU A 794 22.87 4.17 24.78
C GLU A 794 21.37 4.51 24.80
N ARG A 795 20.81 5.05 23.70
CA ARG A 795 19.37 5.27 23.55
C ARG A 795 18.55 3.98 23.57
N GLY A 796 19.08 2.91 23.03
CA GLY A 796 18.44 1.59 23.07
C GLY A 796 18.39 1.03 24.49
N GLU A 797 19.50 1.11 25.23
CA GLU A 797 19.58 0.65 26.61
C GLU A 797 18.63 1.39 27.57
N GLN A 798 18.37 2.70 27.33
CA GLN A 798 17.47 3.52 28.16
C GLN A 798 15.99 3.21 27.94
N LYS A 799 15.61 2.41 26.96
CA LYS A 799 14.22 2.03 26.71
C LYS A 799 13.67 0.98 27.69
N ASN A 800 14.54 0.32 28.41
CA ASN A 800 14.25 -0.65 29.47
C ASN A 800 14.43 -0.06 30.88
#